data_e9b724ade72bb5f22d9c1924e5c718b5
#
_entry.id   e9b724ade72bb5f22d9c1924e5c718b5
#
_cell.length_a   1.000
_cell.length_b   1.000
_cell.length_c   1.000
_cell.angle_alpha   90.00
_cell.angle_beta   90.00
_cell.angle_gamma   90.00
#
_symmetry.space_group_name_H-M   'P 1'
#
loop_
_entity.id
_entity.type
_entity.pdbx_description
1 polymer ?
#
loop_
_entity_poly.entity_id
_entity_poly.type
_entity_poly.pdbx_seq_one_letter_code
_entity_poly.pdbx_strand_id
1 'polypeptide(L)'
;MQRELNEIVEKSLQKAYDHNRTGNVGKAYAYYTVVAELCPPKRLEIEEAFVNVLCQWGIQLAGENRFADVVLCYKRSLDIYPNNPRMLNNFAAHLLRNNDPIEAIKYLKRALQANPNFLPAERNLENAYSMAVDRWHFPMLNDKQRNMAFECVIRKRISQGYDTVLDVGTGTGLLSLYAQNAGAKKIYACECSPAMLKIAEKVFETNNARDIILLPKLSSDLVIPTDIAERVKLVVTETFDAGLFGEHVIPSMMSVHSNVLDKNGIVIPMGATLYIAAVECEYIRNKSAVMFDKVKHFCPLNFDNVSVLLDEEYYDTDNLKNVEVNYIVEPTAFFTINFNDLSDLQQFNTDGIKNIIDITCKRSGTIDGLITWFKLHLDEEITIDTSEKKSCWQVAIFPTIPKSLQKGDAVAIKGEMLKGKLKCSYSSNNSQCDNYDHKFLYRLPKEVITFLNDVEYIKLLTEVSKSFTNKEIHSILDTSPFPIYGLILLKENKHSNILYYKNENIAFQQFIKQIAEQNGFKDKLCIISKYNHISDSLDTIFIHDFDIKGELKDYSEEYNHEFFRCLLKPNGILLPEQIFFVGQLVFSDDLPNMVYVEDKNLQDISTFAFNTPSCEKEIHNTFNNTTSYGIAQYINEFKINQIFDLNSSLYLYEALSDINVLIEMRENEVAERVINFGKISASNNKLLPNALVCWYKVKLTLNHNYDTKRNGSFMNHMAILLEDELKNSILQGNEVCIKVLQGEGIIRVKVK
;
A
#
# COMPACT_ATOMS: atom_id res chain seq x y z
N MET A 1 -18.88 8.79 56.91
CA MET A 1 -17.82 8.73 55.88
C MET A 1 -17.94 7.47 54.98
N GLN A 2 -17.71 6.22 55.46
CA GLN A 2 -17.84 5.02 54.60
C GLN A 2 -19.27 4.76 54.06
N ARG A 3 -20.30 5.03 54.84
CA ARG A 3 -21.70 4.90 54.44
C ARG A 3 -22.09 5.95 53.38
N GLU A 4 -21.63 7.18 53.55
CA GLU A 4 -21.84 8.28 52.63
C GLU A 4 -21.08 8.05 51.30
N LEU A 5 -19.85 7.51 51.36
CA LEU A 5 -19.08 7.17 50.20
C LEU A 5 -19.78 6.08 49.37
N ASN A 6 -20.27 5.01 50.02
CA ASN A 6 -21.04 3.96 49.35
C ASN A 6 -22.32 4.52 48.69
N GLU A 7 -23.03 5.44 49.35
CA GLU A 7 -24.23 6.07 48.77
C GLU A 7 -23.88 6.92 47.52
N ILE A 8 -22.75 7.66 47.56
CA ILE A 8 -22.28 8.42 46.40
C ILE A 8 -21.92 7.49 45.26
N VAL A 9 -21.24 6.37 45.52
CA VAL A 9 -20.85 5.40 44.54
C VAL A 9 -22.09 4.75 43.86
N GLU A 10 -23.08 4.30 44.66
CA GLU A 10 -24.29 3.69 44.11
C GLU A 10 -25.12 4.69 43.27
N LYS A 11 -25.28 5.93 43.75
CA LYS A 11 -25.96 7.00 43.00
C LYS A 11 -25.21 7.33 41.70
N SER A 12 -23.88 7.36 41.72
CA SER A 12 -23.06 7.62 40.53
C SER A 12 -23.17 6.48 39.53
N LEU A 13 -23.17 5.21 39.99
CA LEU A 13 -23.32 4.06 39.13
C LEU A 13 -24.70 4.06 38.46
N GLN A 14 -25.77 4.33 39.21
CA GLN A 14 -27.11 4.44 38.62
C GLN A 14 -27.18 5.54 37.55
N LYS A 15 -26.60 6.72 37.81
CA LYS A 15 -26.55 7.80 36.82
C LYS A 15 -25.72 7.44 35.60
N ALA A 16 -24.61 6.71 35.78
CA ALA A 16 -23.81 6.23 34.65
C ALA A 16 -24.67 5.34 33.73
N TYR A 17 -25.42 4.36 34.25
CA TYR A 17 -26.33 3.53 33.50
C TYR A 17 -27.45 4.31 32.80
N ASP A 18 -28.08 5.26 33.50
CA ASP A 18 -29.15 6.05 32.94
C ASP A 18 -28.68 6.95 31.78
N HIS A 19 -27.51 7.58 31.95
CA HIS A 19 -26.91 8.40 30.89
C HIS A 19 -26.46 7.55 29.71
N ASN A 20 -25.88 6.37 29.93
CA ASN A 20 -25.51 5.46 28.86
C ASN A 20 -26.74 5.04 28.04
N ARG A 21 -27.81 4.62 28.73
CA ARG A 21 -29.08 4.23 28.06
C ARG A 21 -29.73 5.35 27.27
N THR A 22 -29.54 6.61 27.67
CA THR A 22 -30.08 7.79 26.97
C THR A 22 -29.13 8.37 25.94
N GLY A 23 -27.99 7.72 25.63
CA GLY A 23 -27.01 8.17 24.65
C GLY A 23 -26.14 9.34 25.11
N ASN A 24 -26.17 9.70 26.40
CA ASN A 24 -25.38 10.81 26.97
C ASN A 24 -24.00 10.32 27.42
N VAL A 25 -23.21 9.81 26.43
CA VAL A 25 -21.97 9.08 26.68
C VAL A 25 -20.93 9.85 27.48
N GLY A 26 -20.78 11.17 27.26
CA GLY A 26 -19.83 11.98 28.01
C GLY A 26 -20.17 12.09 29.50
N LYS A 27 -21.48 12.18 29.87
CA LYS A 27 -21.90 12.12 31.27
C LYS A 27 -21.77 10.75 31.87
N ALA A 28 -22.11 9.70 31.10
CA ALA A 28 -21.91 8.31 31.52
C ALA A 28 -20.43 8.05 31.84
N TYR A 29 -19.50 8.45 30.95
CA TYR A 29 -18.06 8.36 31.18
C TYR A 29 -17.63 9.05 32.49
N ALA A 30 -18.10 10.28 32.72
CA ALA A 30 -17.74 11.02 33.94
C ALA A 30 -18.19 10.29 35.20
N TYR A 31 -19.43 9.75 35.23
CA TYR A 31 -19.93 9.03 36.39
C TYR A 31 -19.24 7.66 36.58
N TYR A 32 -18.96 6.91 35.53
CA TYR A 32 -18.17 5.67 35.62
C TYR A 32 -16.76 5.95 36.15
N THR A 33 -16.12 7.05 35.71
CA THR A 33 -14.80 7.46 36.22
C THR A 33 -14.85 7.72 37.74
N VAL A 34 -15.87 8.44 38.21
CA VAL A 34 -16.07 8.70 39.66
C VAL A 34 -16.22 7.38 40.43
N VAL A 35 -17.01 6.42 39.93
CA VAL A 35 -17.18 5.12 40.60
C VAL A 35 -15.85 4.34 40.63
N ALA A 36 -15.11 4.29 39.51
CA ALA A 36 -13.84 3.56 39.42
C ALA A 36 -12.73 4.16 40.30
N GLU A 37 -12.71 5.48 40.47
CA GLU A 37 -11.75 6.16 41.33
C GLU A 37 -12.09 6.03 42.82
N LEU A 38 -13.37 6.22 43.19
CA LEU A 38 -13.81 6.18 44.60
C LEU A 38 -13.96 4.77 45.17
N CYS A 39 -14.21 3.76 44.34
CA CYS A 39 -14.45 2.39 44.77
C CYS A 39 -13.67 1.36 43.96
N PRO A 40 -12.34 1.20 44.18
CA PRO A 40 -11.51 0.23 43.46
C PRO A 40 -12.07 -1.19 43.41
N PRO A 41 -12.76 -1.73 44.44
CA PRO A 41 -13.37 -3.07 44.35
C PRO A 41 -14.42 -3.22 43.25
N LYS A 42 -15.10 -2.13 42.85
CA LYS A 42 -16.08 -2.18 41.75
C LYS A 42 -15.49 -2.09 40.36
N ARG A 43 -14.19 -1.85 40.23
CA ARG A 43 -13.53 -1.70 38.92
C ARG A 43 -13.78 -2.89 37.99
N LEU A 44 -13.63 -4.11 38.50
CA LEU A 44 -13.86 -5.32 37.69
C LEU A 44 -15.32 -5.47 37.23
N GLU A 45 -16.27 -5.08 38.09
CA GLU A 45 -17.70 -5.16 37.77
C GLU A 45 -18.11 -4.21 36.65
N ILE A 46 -17.53 -3.01 36.62
CA ILE A 46 -17.91 -1.97 35.65
C ILE A 46 -16.96 -1.85 34.46
N GLU A 47 -15.88 -2.62 34.39
CA GLU A 47 -14.81 -2.47 33.38
C GLU A 47 -15.34 -2.49 31.96
N GLU A 48 -16.15 -3.47 31.60
CA GLU A 48 -16.69 -3.61 30.25
C GLU A 48 -17.59 -2.41 29.87
N ALA A 49 -18.51 -2.03 30.78
CA ALA A 49 -19.39 -0.88 30.54
C ALA A 49 -18.60 0.44 30.45
N PHE A 50 -17.58 0.61 31.31
CA PHE A 50 -16.68 1.75 31.29
C PHE A 50 -15.94 1.86 29.95
N VAL A 51 -15.33 0.74 29.49
CA VAL A 51 -14.58 0.70 28.23
C VAL A 51 -15.49 1.00 27.04
N ASN A 52 -16.69 0.41 27.00
CA ASN A 52 -17.67 0.68 25.95
C ASN A 52 -18.04 2.17 25.87
N VAL A 53 -18.34 2.80 27.02
CA VAL A 53 -18.68 4.22 27.08
C VAL A 53 -17.48 5.12 26.72
N LEU A 54 -16.26 4.77 27.19
CA LEU A 54 -15.05 5.52 26.80
C LEU A 54 -14.82 5.48 25.29
N CYS A 55 -14.98 4.30 24.65
CA CYS A 55 -14.80 4.16 23.21
C CYS A 55 -15.79 5.04 22.44
N GLN A 56 -17.08 5.01 22.80
CA GLN A 56 -18.10 5.83 22.18
C GLN A 56 -17.84 7.34 22.41
N TRP A 57 -17.43 7.71 23.63
CA TRP A 57 -17.09 9.09 23.96
C TRP A 57 -15.86 9.57 23.16
N GLY A 58 -14.83 8.74 23.02
CA GLY A 58 -13.66 9.04 22.21
C GLY A 58 -14.01 9.27 20.72
N ILE A 59 -14.90 8.45 20.16
CA ILE A 59 -15.39 8.63 18.77
C ILE A 59 -16.15 9.97 18.63
N GLN A 60 -17.02 10.29 19.59
CA GLN A 60 -17.77 11.55 19.56
C GLN A 60 -16.83 12.76 19.66
N LEU A 61 -15.88 12.75 20.59
CA LEU A 61 -14.89 13.84 20.76
C LEU A 61 -14.03 14.01 19.49
N ALA A 62 -13.60 12.89 18.87
CA ALA A 62 -12.84 12.94 17.63
C ALA A 62 -13.67 13.53 16.48
N GLY A 63 -14.96 13.18 16.37
CA GLY A 63 -15.89 13.78 15.41
C GLY A 63 -16.11 15.28 15.61
N GLU A 64 -15.95 15.76 16.85
CA GLU A 64 -15.99 17.19 17.20
C GLU A 64 -14.61 17.89 17.06
N ASN A 65 -13.57 17.21 16.53
CA ASN A 65 -12.18 17.68 16.43
C ASN A 65 -11.53 18.00 17.80
N ARG A 66 -12.01 17.41 18.89
CA ARG A 66 -11.52 17.61 20.27
C ARG A 66 -10.48 16.57 20.65
N PHE A 67 -9.42 16.45 19.86
CA PHE A 67 -8.40 15.42 20.03
C PHE A 67 -7.66 15.50 21.37
N ALA A 68 -7.39 16.70 21.89
CA ALA A 68 -6.78 16.88 23.22
C ALA A 68 -7.62 16.24 24.33
N ASP A 69 -8.94 16.35 24.25
CA ASP A 69 -9.86 15.74 25.22
C ASP A 69 -9.88 14.20 25.07
N VAL A 70 -9.77 13.67 23.85
CA VAL A 70 -9.60 12.22 23.61
C VAL A 70 -8.38 11.72 24.37
N VAL A 71 -7.22 12.35 24.14
CA VAL A 71 -5.95 11.99 24.81
C VAL A 71 -6.08 12.01 26.33
N LEU A 72 -6.70 13.07 26.89
CA LEU A 72 -6.89 13.23 28.32
C LEU A 72 -7.79 12.13 28.90
N CYS A 73 -8.92 11.83 28.25
CA CYS A 73 -9.84 10.80 28.70
C CYS A 73 -9.19 9.40 28.68
N TYR A 74 -8.50 9.05 27.61
CA TYR A 74 -7.82 7.74 27.51
C TYR A 74 -6.66 7.62 28.50
N LYS A 75 -5.81 8.62 28.67
CA LYS A 75 -4.71 8.58 29.66
C LYS A 75 -5.25 8.39 31.07
N ARG A 76 -6.27 9.18 31.48
CA ARG A 76 -6.92 9.02 32.79
C ARG A 76 -7.54 7.63 32.97
N SER A 77 -8.16 7.11 31.94
CA SER A 77 -8.78 5.77 31.98
C SER A 77 -7.73 4.65 32.08
N LEU A 78 -6.58 4.83 31.42
CA LEU A 78 -5.45 3.90 31.51
C LEU A 78 -4.72 3.94 32.86
N ASP A 79 -4.84 5.02 33.63
CA ASP A 79 -4.40 5.03 35.05
C ASP A 79 -5.28 4.12 35.92
N ILE A 80 -6.54 3.92 35.54
CA ILE A 80 -7.49 3.05 36.25
C ILE A 80 -7.37 1.58 35.77
N TYR A 81 -7.26 1.36 34.45
CA TYR A 81 -7.19 0.07 33.77
C TYR A 81 -5.96 -0.03 32.86
N PRO A 82 -4.74 -0.13 33.41
CA PRO A 82 -3.50 0.03 32.66
C PRO A 82 -3.26 -1.05 31.60
N ASN A 83 -3.86 -2.20 31.73
CA ASN A 83 -3.63 -3.37 30.88
C ASN A 83 -4.88 -3.84 30.12
N ASN A 84 -5.92 -2.98 30.00
CA ASN A 84 -7.07 -3.34 29.18
C ASN A 84 -6.71 -3.25 27.67
N PRO A 85 -6.67 -4.39 26.93
CA PRO A 85 -6.16 -4.42 25.55
C PRO A 85 -7.05 -3.62 24.60
N ARG A 86 -8.38 -3.62 24.80
CA ARG A 86 -9.32 -2.90 23.96
C ARG A 86 -9.16 -1.39 24.11
N MET A 87 -8.99 -0.91 25.35
CA MET A 87 -8.74 0.51 25.62
C MET A 87 -7.43 0.98 25.03
N LEU A 88 -6.34 0.21 25.22
CA LEU A 88 -5.03 0.49 24.66
C LEU A 88 -5.07 0.55 23.11
N ASN A 89 -5.74 -0.40 22.49
CA ASN A 89 -5.92 -0.45 21.04
C ASN A 89 -6.72 0.76 20.51
N ASN A 90 -7.84 1.08 21.14
CA ASN A 90 -8.69 2.17 20.68
C ASN A 90 -8.01 3.53 20.87
N PHE A 91 -7.25 3.71 21.94
CA PHE A 91 -6.42 4.90 22.09
C PHE A 91 -5.37 5.01 20.97
N ALA A 92 -4.67 3.91 20.67
CA ALA A 92 -3.73 3.87 19.58
C ALA A 92 -4.39 4.19 18.22
N ALA A 93 -5.60 3.67 17.97
CA ALA A 93 -6.35 3.99 16.76
C ALA A 93 -6.67 5.50 16.64
N HIS A 94 -6.96 6.19 17.74
CA HIS A 94 -7.09 7.64 17.73
C HIS A 94 -5.77 8.36 17.46
N LEU A 95 -4.65 7.87 18.00
CA LEU A 95 -3.32 8.41 17.72
C LEU A 95 -2.95 8.26 16.23
N LEU A 96 -3.25 7.10 15.62
CA LEU A 96 -3.03 6.88 14.20
C LEU A 96 -3.84 7.85 13.32
N ARG A 97 -5.12 8.08 13.64
CA ARG A 97 -5.94 9.08 12.93
C ARG A 97 -5.38 10.50 13.05
N ASN A 98 -4.67 10.79 14.14
CA ASN A 98 -3.97 12.06 14.33
C ASN A 98 -2.52 12.06 13.81
N ASN A 99 -2.15 11.08 13.00
CA ASN A 99 -0.82 10.94 12.39
C ASN A 99 0.33 10.85 13.40
N ASP A 100 0.11 10.15 14.54
CA ASP A 100 1.14 9.86 15.56
C ASP A 100 1.37 8.33 15.68
N PRO A 101 1.95 7.68 14.66
CA PRO A 101 2.16 6.24 14.67
C PRO A 101 3.19 5.80 15.72
N ILE A 102 4.17 6.64 16.04
CA ILE A 102 5.22 6.31 17.01
C ILE A 102 4.68 6.16 18.43
N GLU A 103 3.78 7.04 18.83
CA GLU A 103 3.14 6.92 20.13
C GLU A 103 2.13 5.75 20.12
N ALA A 104 1.37 5.58 19.02
CA ALA A 104 0.43 4.47 18.86
C ALA A 104 1.11 3.10 19.03
N ILE A 105 2.30 2.89 18.44
CA ILE A 105 3.08 1.65 18.56
C ILE A 105 3.30 1.25 20.02
N LYS A 106 3.56 2.21 20.91
CA LYS A 106 3.79 1.91 22.33
C LYS A 106 2.55 1.31 23.00
N TYR A 107 1.37 1.87 22.72
CA TYR A 107 0.12 1.37 23.29
C TYR A 107 -0.31 0.03 22.67
N LEU A 108 -0.07 -0.16 21.37
CA LEU A 108 -0.37 -1.41 20.68
C LEU A 108 0.52 -2.57 21.17
N LYS A 109 1.82 -2.33 21.36
CA LYS A 109 2.73 -3.31 21.98
C LYS A 109 2.26 -3.68 23.40
N ARG A 110 1.80 -2.71 24.21
CA ARG A 110 1.22 -2.98 25.52
C ARG A 110 -0.08 -3.78 25.44
N ALA A 111 -0.94 -3.49 24.45
CA ALA A 111 -2.17 -4.26 24.24
C ALA A 111 -1.88 -5.73 23.94
N LEU A 112 -0.89 -6.00 23.09
CA LEU A 112 -0.45 -7.35 22.75
C LEU A 112 0.32 -8.05 23.88
N GLN A 113 1.01 -7.31 24.75
CA GLN A 113 1.58 -7.86 25.98
C GLN A 113 0.47 -8.31 26.96
N ALA A 114 -0.63 -7.54 27.05
CA ALA A 114 -1.77 -7.90 27.90
C ALA A 114 -2.59 -9.05 27.31
N ASN A 115 -2.76 -9.11 25.99
CA ASN A 115 -3.42 -10.18 25.26
C ASN A 115 -2.73 -10.45 23.93
N PRO A 116 -1.85 -11.46 23.83
CA PRO A 116 -1.10 -11.79 22.60
C PRO A 116 -1.97 -12.23 21.42
N ASN A 117 -3.23 -12.56 21.63
CA ASN A 117 -4.17 -12.99 20.59
C ASN A 117 -5.21 -11.91 20.25
N PHE A 118 -4.98 -10.66 20.68
CA PHE A 118 -5.90 -9.54 20.40
C PHE A 118 -5.68 -9.02 18.98
N LEU A 119 -6.35 -9.62 18.00
CA LEU A 119 -6.18 -9.36 16.56
C LEU A 119 -6.30 -7.88 16.15
N PRO A 120 -7.25 -7.07 16.70
CA PRO A 120 -7.33 -5.66 16.35
C PRO A 120 -6.05 -4.88 16.66
N ALA A 121 -5.39 -5.18 17.79
CA ALA A 121 -4.13 -4.51 18.12
C ALA A 121 -2.97 -4.97 17.23
N GLU A 122 -2.97 -6.23 16.80
CA GLU A 122 -1.97 -6.74 15.86
C GLU A 122 -2.10 -6.03 14.49
N ARG A 123 -3.33 -5.94 13.96
CA ARG A 123 -3.60 -5.21 12.70
C ARG A 123 -3.23 -3.74 12.80
N ASN A 124 -3.63 -3.06 13.87
CA ASN A 124 -3.30 -1.66 14.07
C ASN A 124 -1.80 -1.43 14.27
N LEU A 125 -1.06 -2.39 14.82
CA LEU A 125 0.40 -2.31 14.95
C LEU A 125 1.10 -2.38 13.58
N GLU A 126 0.65 -3.26 12.69
CA GLU A 126 1.16 -3.32 11.32
C GLU A 126 0.84 -2.04 10.54
N ASN A 127 -0.37 -1.50 10.70
CA ASN A 127 -0.73 -0.20 10.13
C ASN A 127 0.16 0.92 10.69
N ALA A 128 0.43 0.92 12.00
CA ALA A 128 1.30 1.90 12.64
C ALA A 128 2.75 1.79 12.13
N TYR A 129 3.27 0.58 11.90
CA TYR A 129 4.58 0.37 11.30
C TYR A 129 4.64 0.91 9.86
N SER A 130 3.61 0.62 9.05
CA SER A 130 3.53 1.13 7.67
C SER A 130 3.39 2.66 7.59
N MET A 131 2.76 3.29 8.58
CA MET A 131 2.66 4.76 8.67
C MET A 131 3.94 5.41 9.20
N ALA A 132 4.71 4.67 10.01
CA ALA A 132 5.95 5.18 10.59
C ALA A 132 7.12 5.10 9.60
N VAL A 133 7.21 4.00 8.86
CA VAL A 133 8.28 3.74 7.89
C VAL A 133 7.67 3.21 6.61
N ASP A 134 7.79 3.99 5.55
CA ASP A 134 7.31 3.62 4.23
C ASP A 134 8.06 2.40 3.67
N ARG A 135 7.33 1.52 2.99
CA ARG A 135 7.86 0.23 2.53
C ARG A 135 9.00 0.33 1.54
N TRP A 136 9.09 1.40 0.75
CA TRP A 136 10.19 1.57 -0.21
C TRP A 136 11.58 1.67 0.43
N HIS A 137 11.67 2.01 1.73
CA HIS A 137 12.95 2.02 2.44
C HIS A 137 13.62 0.65 2.47
N PHE A 138 12.85 -0.45 2.52
CA PHE A 138 13.42 -1.80 2.59
C PHE A 138 14.10 -2.21 1.28
N PRO A 139 13.45 -2.21 0.09
CA PRO A 139 14.12 -2.51 -1.16
C PRO A 139 15.22 -1.50 -1.50
N MET A 140 15.07 -0.22 -1.14
CA MET A 140 16.08 0.81 -1.33
C MET A 140 17.38 0.49 -0.57
N LEU A 141 17.28 0.11 0.70
CA LEU A 141 18.46 -0.26 1.51
C LEU A 141 19.06 -1.59 1.06
N ASN A 142 18.27 -2.50 0.47
CA ASN A 142 18.75 -3.76 -0.11
C ASN A 142 19.38 -3.59 -1.51
N ASP A 143 19.26 -2.42 -2.14
CA ASP A 143 19.86 -2.15 -3.46
C ASP A 143 21.35 -1.83 -3.31
N LYS A 144 22.17 -2.89 -3.36
CA LYS A 144 23.64 -2.80 -3.23
C LYS A 144 24.27 -1.89 -4.28
N GLN A 145 23.81 -1.99 -5.53
CA GLN A 145 24.39 -1.24 -6.64
C GLN A 145 24.19 0.26 -6.43
N ARG A 146 22.97 0.66 -6.02
CA ARG A 146 22.65 2.03 -5.64
C ARG A 146 23.55 2.52 -4.49
N ASN A 147 23.60 1.76 -3.41
CA ASN A 147 24.32 2.14 -2.20
C ASN A 147 25.82 2.33 -2.48
N MET A 148 26.43 1.40 -3.22
CA MET A 148 27.85 1.46 -3.60
C MET A 148 28.16 2.63 -4.54
N ALA A 149 27.28 2.91 -5.51
CA ALA A 149 27.44 4.03 -6.44
C ALA A 149 27.49 5.36 -5.68
N PHE A 150 26.56 5.57 -4.74
CA PHE A 150 26.55 6.77 -3.88
C PHE A 150 27.81 6.85 -3.00
N GLU A 151 28.20 5.76 -2.34
CA GLU A 151 29.41 5.73 -1.50
C GLU A 151 30.65 6.13 -2.31
N CYS A 152 30.83 5.57 -3.50
CA CYS A 152 31.97 5.83 -4.35
C CYS A 152 32.05 7.32 -4.72
N VAL A 153 30.94 7.91 -5.17
CA VAL A 153 30.93 9.33 -5.60
C VAL A 153 31.09 10.28 -4.41
N ILE A 154 30.45 10.01 -3.28
CA ILE A 154 30.61 10.82 -2.06
C ILE A 154 32.08 10.83 -1.63
N ARG A 155 32.73 9.66 -1.56
CA ARG A 155 34.13 9.52 -1.22
C ARG A 155 35.04 10.28 -2.18
N LYS A 156 34.82 10.15 -3.49
CA LYS A 156 35.55 10.87 -4.56
C LYS A 156 35.44 12.39 -4.37
N ARG A 157 34.25 12.92 -4.13
CA ARG A 157 34.05 14.37 -3.98
C ARG A 157 34.67 14.92 -2.69
N ILE A 158 34.58 14.18 -1.59
CA ILE A 158 35.20 14.58 -0.32
C ILE A 158 36.74 14.61 -0.47
N SER A 159 37.35 13.62 -1.14
CA SER A 159 38.80 13.63 -1.43
C SER A 159 39.24 14.82 -2.29
N GLN A 160 38.35 15.37 -3.10
CA GLN A 160 38.55 16.59 -3.91
C GLN A 160 38.39 17.90 -3.11
N GLY A 161 38.04 17.83 -1.81
CA GLY A 161 37.92 18.99 -0.94
C GLY A 161 36.50 19.49 -0.71
N TYR A 162 35.47 18.75 -1.16
CA TYR A 162 34.06 19.01 -0.84
C TYR A 162 33.70 18.41 0.53
N ASP A 163 34.30 18.92 1.58
CA ASP A 163 34.39 18.33 2.91
C ASP A 163 33.36 18.83 3.93
N THR A 164 32.48 19.76 3.52
CA THR A 164 31.29 20.19 4.29
C THR A 164 30.04 19.70 3.58
N VAL A 165 29.27 18.82 4.21
CA VAL A 165 28.23 18.03 3.58
C VAL A 165 26.85 18.33 4.18
N LEU A 166 25.83 18.41 3.34
CA LEU A 166 24.41 18.35 3.72
C LEU A 166 23.77 17.15 3.05
N ASP A 167 23.23 16.25 3.84
CA ASP A 167 22.42 15.10 3.41
C ASP A 167 20.93 15.49 3.50
N VAL A 168 20.26 15.62 2.36
CA VAL A 168 18.86 16.05 2.25
C VAL A 168 17.95 14.83 2.17
N GLY A 169 17.08 14.64 3.18
CA GLY A 169 16.27 13.45 3.34
C GLY A 169 17.15 12.27 3.80
N THR A 170 17.86 12.44 4.92
CA THR A 170 18.88 11.48 5.36
C THR A 170 18.31 10.07 5.63
N GLY A 171 17.01 9.95 5.90
CA GLY A 171 16.37 8.68 6.17
C GLY A 171 17.03 7.93 7.34
N THR A 172 17.67 6.80 7.05
CA THR A 172 18.41 6.01 8.05
C THR A 172 19.79 6.55 8.37
N GLY A 173 20.25 7.59 7.69
CA GLY A 173 21.58 8.17 7.89
C GLY A 173 22.70 7.53 7.02
N LEU A 174 22.36 6.65 6.07
CA LEU A 174 23.35 5.88 5.31
C LEU A 174 24.32 6.78 4.53
N LEU A 175 23.83 7.78 3.78
CA LEU A 175 24.66 8.68 2.97
C LEU A 175 25.51 9.59 3.86
N SER A 176 24.99 10.02 4.99
CA SER A 176 25.74 10.76 6.02
C SER A 176 26.90 9.94 6.58
N LEU A 177 26.72 8.63 6.83
CA LEU A 177 27.79 7.73 7.28
C LEU A 177 28.84 7.51 6.20
N TYR A 178 28.46 7.44 4.93
CA TYR A 178 29.40 7.41 3.82
C TYR A 178 30.28 8.67 3.79
N ALA A 179 29.67 9.85 4.01
CA ALA A 179 30.41 11.10 4.10
C ALA A 179 31.38 11.12 5.30
N GLN A 180 30.94 10.66 6.46
CA GLN A 180 31.82 10.55 7.64
C GLN A 180 33.00 9.62 7.39
N ASN A 181 32.76 8.43 6.86
CA ASN A 181 33.81 7.45 6.56
C ASN A 181 34.77 7.92 5.47
N ALA A 182 34.32 8.81 4.60
CA ALA A 182 35.16 9.48 3.60
C ALA A 182 36.00 10.63 4.18
N GLY A 183 35.82 10.99 5.46
CA GLY A 183 36.59 12.02 6.16
C GLY A 183 36.02 13.44 5.97
N ALA A 184 34.72 13.61 5.75
CA ALA A 184 34.08 14.91 5.76
C ALA A 184 34.32 15.63 7.10
N LYS A 185 34.61 16.93 7.06
CA LYS A 185 34.90 17.74 8.26
C LYS A 185 33.65 18.15 9.01
N LYS A 186 32.55 18.32 8.31
CA LYS A 186 31.28 18.76 8.88
C LYS A 186 30.13 18.16 8.09
N ILE A 187 29.19 17.54 8.77
CA ILE A 187 28.06 16.85 8.17
C ILE A 187 26.78 17.31 8.85
N TYR A 188 25.86 17.79 8.04
CA TYR A 188 24.49 18.07 8.43
C TYR A 188 23.58 17.05 7.75
N ALA A 189 22.59 16.54 8.49
CA ALA A 189 21.62 15.57 8.00
C ALA A 189 20.21 16.08 8.29
N CYS A 190 19.42 16.44 7.29
CA CYS A 190 18.04 16.90 7.53
C CYS A 190 17.02 15.80 7.18
N GLU A 191 16.01 15.67 8.05
CA GLU A 191 14.93 14.69 7.94
C GLU A 191 13.67 15.26 8.58
N CYS A 192 12.50 15.03 7.97
CA CYS A 192 11.23 15.51 8.50
C CYS A 192 10.37 14.41 9.15
N SER A 193 10.63 13.13 8.82
CA SER A 193 9.91 12.00 9.42
C SER A 193 10.35 11.73 10.86
N PRO A 194 9.45 11.81 11.87
CA PRO A 194 9.81 11.55 13.27
C PRO A 194 10.31 10.12 13.51
N ALA A 195 9.88 9.15 12.70
CA ALA A 195 10.35 7.77 12.79
C ALA A 195 11.78 7.64 12.25
N MET A 196 12.02 8.19 11.06
CA MET A 196 13.33 8.15 10.43
C MET A 196 14.37 8.92 11.24
N LEU A 197 14.01 10.08 11.82
CA LEU A 197 14.88 10.80 12.77
C LEU A 197 15.35 9.92 13.92
N LYS A 198 14.45 9.17 14.55
CA LYS A 198 14.81 8.26 15.67
C LYS A 198 15.70 7.11 15.21
N ILE A 199 15.46 6.60 13.99
CA ILE A 199 16.32 5.56 13.41
C ILE A 199 17.71 6.13 13.14
N ALA A 200 17.80 7.28 12.46
CA ALA A 200 19.07 7.94 12.17
C ALA A 200 19.87 8.25 13.44
N GLU A 201 19.22 8.78 14.48
CA GLU A 201 19.84 9.06 15.78
C GLU A 201 20.49 7.79 16.37
N LYS A 202 19.77 6.68 16.46
CA LYS A 202 20.28 5.40 16.94
C LYS A 202 21.41 4.85 16.06
N VAL A 203 21.28 4.98 14.75
CA VAL A 203 22.31 4.56 13.78
C VAL A 203 23.57 5.39 13.98
N PHE A 204 23.48 6.69 14.14
CA PHE A 204 24.62 7.56 14.40
C PHE A 204 25.27 7.25 15.74
N GLU A 205 24.52 7.02 16.80
CA GLU A 205 25.03 6.58 18.10
C GLU A 205 25.82 5.26 17.99
N THR A 206 25.26 4.27 17.30
CA THR A 206 25.90 2.94 17.11
C THR A 206 27.22 3.03 16.35
N ASN A 207 27.32 3.96 15.42
CA ASN A 207 28.52 4.17 14.60
C ASN A 207 29.48 5.21 15.19
N ASN A 208 29.26 5.68 16.41
CA ASN A 208 30.01 6.76 17.05
C ASN A 208 30.05 8.03 16.19
N ALA A 209 29.03 8.26 15.39
CA ALA A 209 28.90 9.38 14.44
C ALA A 209 28.31 10.63 15.10
N ARG A 210 28.79 10.99 16.30
CA ARG A 210 28.26 12.10 17.11
C ARG A 210 28.51 13.49 16.51
N ASP A 211 29.42 13.57 15.55
CA ASP A 211 29.75 14.81 14.85
C ASP A 211 28.76 15.13 13.70
N ILE A 212 27.90 14.20 13.32
CA ILE A 212 26.81 14.44 12.39
C ILE A 212 25.70 15.22 13.09
N ILE A 213 25.36 16.40 12.58
CA ILE A 213 24.31 17.26 13.12
C ILE A 213 22.99 16.89 12.46
N LEU A 214 22.12 16.21 13.21
CA LEU A 214 20.78 15.83 12.77
C LEU A 214 19.80 16.99 12.93
N LEU A 215 19.11 17.39 11.86
CA LEU A 215 18.21 18.54 11.79
C LEU A 215 16.79 18.07 11.50
N PRO A 216 15.83 18.19 12.45
CA PRO A 216 14.43 17.77 12.29
C PRO A 216 13.64 18.80 11.47
N LYS A 217 14.02 19.03 10.21
CA LYS A 217 13.45 20.05 9.33
C LYS A 217 13.45 19.60 7.88
N LEU A 218 12.57 20.19 7.07
CA LEU A 218 12.70 20.15 5.62
C LEU A 218 13.93 20.98 5.18
N SER A 219 14.54 20.60 4.08
CA SER A 219 15.68 21.32 3.51
C SER A 219 15.32 22.78 3.13
N SER A 220 14.05 23.04 2.79
CA SER A 220 13.52 24.38 2.53
C SER A 220 13.53 25.32 3.74
N ASP A 221 13.49 24.76 4.95
CA ASP A 221 13.35 25.51 6.19
C ASP A 221 14.68 25.73 6.92
N LEU A 222 15.78 25.32 6.29
CA LEU A 222 17.12 25.47 6.84
C LEU A 222 17.60 26.92 6.75
N VAL A 223 18.13 27.45 7.85
CA VAL A 223 18.57 28.85 8.00
C VAL A 223 20.04 28.91 8.43
N ILE A 224 20.84 29.72 7.74
CA ILE A 224 22.20 30.08 8.13
C ILE A 224 22.14 31.40 8.94
N PRO A 225 22.81 31.53 10.08
CA PRO A 225 23.71 30.55 10.71
C PRO A 225 23.03 29.66 11.76
N THR A 226 21.72 29.69 11.89
CA THR A 226 20.99 29.06 13.02
C THR A 226 21.07 27.53 12.98
N ASP A 227 20.77 26.93 11.84
CA ASP A 227 20.75 25.47 11.66
C ASP A 227 22.08 24.95 11.09
N ILE A 228 22.64 25.69 10.13
CA ILE A 228 23.89 25.40 9.44
C ILE A 228 24.80 26.60 9.64
N ALA A 229 25.99 26.39 10.19
CA ALA A 229 26.89 27.50 10.58
C ALA A 229 27.38 28.30 9.36
N GLU A 230 27.63 27.65 8.22
CA GLU A 230 28.14 28.23 6.97
C GLU A 230 27.64 27.44 5.78
N ARG A 231 27.72 27.98 4.57
CA ARG A 231 27.34 27.27 3.34
C ARG A 231 28.14 26.00 3.17
N VAL A 232 27.46 24.92 2.70
CA VAL A 232 28.08 23.61 2.48
C VAL A 232 28.62 23.52 1.05
N LYS A 233 29.69 22.74 0.87
CA LYS A 233 30.30 22.50 -0.43
C LYS A 233 29.69 21.33 -1.19
N LEU A 234 29.12 20.36 -0.47
CA LEU A 234 28.51 19.16 -1.03
C LEU A 234 27.10 18.99 -0.49
N VAL A 235 26.14 18.82 -1.39
CA VAL A 235 24.80 18.36 -1.04
C VAL A 235 24.57 16.99 -1.64
N VAL A 236 24.10 16.06 -0.84
CA VAL A 236 23.75 14.72 -1.27
C VAL A 236 22.25 14.52 -1.03
N THR A 237 21.55 13.97 -2.00
CA THR A 237 20.12 13.66 -1.87
C THR A 237 19.75 12.40 -2.61
N GLU A 238 18.80 11.68 -2.07
CA GLU A 238 18.12 10.57 -2.75
C GLU A 238 16.64 10.62 -2.40
N THR A 239 15.95 11.58 -3.00
CA THR A 239 14.52 11.88 -2.86
C THR A 239 13.87 11.85 -4.25
N PHE A 240 13.82 10.63 -4.85
CA PHE A 240 13.34 10.40 -6.20
C PHE A 240 12.32 9.27 -6.23
N ASP A 241 11.08 9.61 -6.59
CA ASP A 241 10.07 8.60 -6.85
C ASP A 241 10.21 7.96 -8.25
N ALA A 242 9.32 7.02 -8.59
CA ALA A 242 9.32 6.36 -9.90
C ALA A 242 9.19 7.31 -11.10
N GLY A 243 8.55 8.47 -10.90
CA GLY A 243 8.40 9.54 -11.90
C GLY A 243 9.51 10.59 -11.87
N LEU A 244 10.54 10.41 -11.03
CA LEU A 244 11.67 11.31 -10.78
C LEU A 244 11.33 12.55 -9.93
N PHE A 245 10.18 13.18 -10.13
CA PHE A 245 9.85 14.49 -9.58
C PHE A 245 8.87 14.48 -8.39
N GLY A 246 8.25 13.32 -8.09
CA GLY A 246 7.13 13.21 -7.17
C GLY A 246 7.45 13.52 -5.70
N GLU A 247 8.71 13.41 -5.29
CA GLU A 247 9.18 13.70 -3.92
C GLU A 247 9.73 15.13 -3.75
N HIS A 248 9.26 16.05 -4.58
CA HIS A 248 9.60 17.49 -4.48
C HIS A 248 11.09 17.83 -4.65
N VAL A 249 11.86 17.03 -5.38
CA VAL A 249 13.30 17.26 -5.57
C VAL A 249 13.59 18.65 -6.18
N ILE A 250 12.75 19.14 -7.12
CA ILE A 250 12.97 20.43 -7.77
C ILE A 250 12.91 21.60 -6.78
N PRO A 251 11.80 21.82 -6.03
CA PRO A 251 11.76 22.90 -5.05
C PRO A 251 12.80 22.75 -3.95
N SER A 252 13.12 21.52 -3.54
CA SER A 252 14.17 21.24 -2.55
C SER A 252 15.52 21.70 -3.05
N MET A 253 15.92 21.35 -4.27
CA MET A 253 17.21 21.77 -4.83
C MET A 253 17.26 23.27 -5.11
N MET A 254 16.16 23.90 -5.54
CA MET A 254 16.09 25.36 -5.67
C MET A 254 16.34 26.07 -4.34
N SER A 255 15.74 25.58 -3.25
CA SER A 255 15.98 26.11 -1.91
C SER A 255 17.42 25.91 -1.46
N VAL A 256 17.97 24.72 -1.70
CA VAL A 256 19.37 24.36 -1.41
C VAL A 256 20.33 25.35 -2.09
N HIS A 257 20.19 25.57 -3.39
CA HIS A 257 21.03 26.53 -4.13
C HIS A 257 20.93 27.96 -3.59
N SER A 258 19.73 28.39 -3.24
CA SER A 258 19.50 29.76 -2.77
C SER A 258 20.05 29.98 -1.37
N ASN A 259 19.86 29.03 -0.47
CA ASN A 259 20.02 29.24 0.96
C ASN A 259 21.29 28.61 1.55
N VAL A 260 21.68 27.40 1.14
CA VAL A 260 22.68 26.60 1.87
C VAL A 260 23.89 26.14 1.08
N LEU A 261 23.81 26.01 -0.24
CA LEU A 261 24.93 25.58 -1.08
C LEU A 261 25.93 26.73 -1.28
N ASP A 262 27.24 26.42 -1.18
CA ASP A 262 28.32 27.35 -1.54
C ASP A 262 28.29 27.66 -3.05
N LYS A 263 28.84 28.80 -3.45
CA LYS A 263 28.89 29.22 -4.85
C LYS A 263 29.62 28.23 -5.77
N ASN A 264 30.63 27.53 -5.22
CA ASN A 264 31.40 26.49 -5.89
C ASN A 264 31.00 25.08 -5.37
N GLY A 265 29.91 24.99 -4.66
CA GLY A 265 29.37 23.74 -4.16
C GLY A 265 28.70 22.92 -5.25
N ILE A 266 28.56 21.63 -5.01
CA ILE A 266 27.94 20.69 -5.94
C ILE A 266 26.85 19.86 -5.26
N VAL A 267 25.93 19.36 -6.07
CA VAL A 267 24.86 18.44 -5.68
C VAL A 267 25.16 17.05 -6.27
N ILE A 268 24.97 16.01 -5.49
CA ILE A 268 24.95 14.60 -5.92
C ILE A 268 23.52 14.07 -5.70
N PRO A 269 22.87 13.47 -6.73
CA PRO A 269 23.30 13.34 -8.14
C PRO A 269 23.48 14.69 -8.83
N MET A 270 24.34 14.73 -9.85
CA MET A 270 24.52 15.95 -10.66
C MET A 270 23.29 16.23 -11.54
N GLY A 271 22.54 15.20 -11.88
CA GLY A 271 21.36 15.33 -12.74
C GLY A 271 20.71 13.99 -13.02
N ALA A 272 19.72 14.00 -13.92
CA ALA A 272 19.02 12.80 -14.36
C ALA A 272 18.59 12.91 -15.82
N THR A 273 18.50 11.77 -16.51
CA THR A 273 17.83 11.62 -17.80
C THR A 273 16.64 10.73 -17.67
N LEU A 274 15.44 11.25 -17.90
CA LEU A 274 14.19 10.48 -17.95
C LEU A 274 14.01 9.89 -19.34
N TYR A 275 13.73 8.60 -19.41
CA TYR A 275 13.37 7.87 -20.62
C TYR A 275 11.88 7.60 -20.66
N ILE A 276 11.32 7.54 -21.87
CA ILE A 276 9.91 7.20 -22.10
C ILE A 276 9.78 6.18 -23.22
N ALA A 277 8.79 5.31 -23.09
CA ALA A 277 8.38 4.38 -24.14
C ALA A 277 6.87 4.16 -24.14
N ALA A 278 6.31 3.92 -25.33
CA ALA A 278 4.94 3.42 -25.46
C ALA A 278 5.00 1.89 -25.59
N VAL A 279 4.18 1.19 -24.79
CA VAL A 279 4.28 -0.25 -24.63
C VAL A 279 2.96 -0.98 -24.86
N GLU A 280 3.07 -2.20 -25.40
CA GLU A 280 2.03 -3.22 -25.36
C GLU A 280 2.32 -4.14 -24.18
N CYS A 281 1.42 -4.16 -23.21
CA CYS A 281 1.58 -4.92 -21.99
C CYS A 281 0.19 -5.26 -21.41
N GLU A 282 -0.18 -6.53 -21.43
CA GLU A 282 -1.49 -6.96 -20.95
C GLU A 282 -1.69 -6.64 -19.46
N TYR A 283 -0.64 -6.71 -18.67
CA TYR A 283 -0.67 -6.35 -17.26
C TYR A 283 -1.07 -4.88 -17.06
N ILE A 284 -0.45 -3.95 -17.79
CA ILE A 284 -0.78 -2.52 -17.75
C ILE A 284 -2.21 -2.31 -18.23
N ARG A 285 -2.59 -2.91 -19.36
CA ARG A 285 -3.94 -2.81 -19.93
C ARG A 285 -5.00 -3.19 -18.91
N ASN A 286 -4.84 -4.34 -18.26
CA ASN A 286 -5.82 -4.86 -17.31
C ASN A 286 -5.97 -4.00 -16.04
N LYS A 287 -4.97 -3.19 -15.70
CA LYS A 287 -5.01 -2.26 -14.57
C LYS A 287 -5.46 -0.85 -14.95
N SER A 288 -5.29 -0.45 -16.20
CA SER A 288 -5.46 0.93 -16.65
C SER A 288 -6.75 1.20 -17.39
N ALA A 289 -7.32 0.22 -18.08
CA ALA A 289 -8.53 0.40 -18.90
C ALA A 289 -9.40 -0.86 -18.90
N VAL A 290 -10.72 -0.70 -19.05
CA VAL A 290 -11.64 -1.84 -19.17
C VAL A 290 -11.78 -2.28 -20.62
N MET A 291 -11.60 -3.59 -20.86
CA MET A 291 -11.68 -4.24 -22.16
C MET A 291 -13.03 -4.93 -22.36
N PHE A 292 -14.12 -4.17 -22.54
CA PHE A 292 -15.48 -4.74 -22.72
C PHE A 292 -15.59 -5.72 -23.88
N ASP A 293 -14.78 -5.59 -24.90
CA ASP A 293 -14.75 -6.53 -26.03
C ASP A 293 -14.48 -7.99 -25.61
N LYS A 294 -13.73 -8.19 -24.52
CA LYS A 294 -13.46 -9.53 -23.98
C LYS A 294 -14.70 -10.18 -23.32
N VAL A 295 -15.67 -9.38 -22.86
CA VAL A 295 -16.85 -9.87 -22.12
C VAL A 295 -18.14 -9.85 -22.92
N LYS A 296 -18.23 -9.07 -23.99
CA LYS A 296 -19.46 -8.89 -24.79
C LYS A 296 -20.00 -10.18 -25.44
N HIS A 297 -19.15 -11.20 -25.62
CA HIS A 297 -19.55 -12.46 -26.26
C HIS A 297 -20.40 -13.37 -25.38
N PHE A 298 -20.34 -13.22 -24.06
CA PHE A 298 -21.07 -14.06 -23.11
C PHE A 298 -21.92 -13.27 -22.10
N CYS A 299 -21.50 -12.04 -21.76
CA CYS A 299 -22.22 -11.16 -20.88
C CYS A 299 -23.41 -10.52 -21.65
N PRO A 300 -24.65 -10.61 -21.13
CA PRO A 300 -25.82 -10.09 -21.84
C PRO A 300 -25.94 -8.56 -21.78
N LEU A 301 -25.10 -7.88 -20.99
CA LEU A 301 -25.12 -6.42 -20.84
C LEU A 301 -24.50 -5.72 -22.05
N ASN A 302 -25.10 -4.60 -22.45
CA ASN A 302 -24.57 -3.71 -23.46
C ASN A 302 -23.67 -2.66 -22.83
N PHE A 303 -22.42 -2.57 -23.28
CA PHE A 303 -21.41 -1.59 -22.90
C PHE A 303 -20.94 -0.73 -24.09
N ASP A 304 -21.74 -0.65 -25.17
CA ASP A 304 -21.34 0.07 -26.38
C ASP A 304 -21.11 1.55 -26.12
N ASN A 305 -20.12 2.13 -26.81
CA ASN A 305 -19.75 3.55 -26.74
C ASN A 305 -19.29 4.01 -25.35
N VAL A 306 -18.91 3.10 -24.46
CA VAL A 306 -18.39 3.40 -23.13
C VAL A 306 -16.92 2.99 -23.05
N SER A 307 -16.10 3.91 -22.54
CA SER A 307 -14.71 3.66 -22.20
C SER A 307 -14.47 3.96 -20.74
N VAL A 308 -13.68 3.11 -20.11
CA VAL A 308 -13.29 3.26 -18.71
C VAL A 308 -11.79 3.27 -18.63
N LEU A 309 -11.26 4.27 -17.95
CA LEU A 309 -9.83 4.46 -17.68
C LEU A 309 -9.62 4.63 -16.18
N LEU A 310 -8.43 4.25 -15.71
CA LEU A 310 -8.01 4.45 -14.34
C LEU A 310 -8.13 5.94 -13.94
N ASP A 311 -8.73 6.19 -12.77
CA ASP A 311 -8.79 7.51 -12.15
C ASP A 311 -7.47 7.82 -11.46
N GLU A 312 -6.46 8.15 -12.27
CA GLU A 312 -5.13 8.56 -11.81
C GLU A 312 -4.79 9.92 -12.43
N GLU A 313 -4.49 10.90 -11.59
CA GLU A 313 -4.21 12.26 -12.06
C GLU A 313 -2.87 12.35 -12.80
N TYR A 314 -1.87 11.55 -12.37
CA TYR A 314 -0.50 11.58 -12.89
C TYR A 314 -0.08 10.24 -13.48
N TYR A 315 0.37 9.31 -12.65
CA TYR A 315 0.85 7.98 -13.02
C TYR A 315 0.62 6.97 -11.89
N ASP A 316 0.39 5.72 -12.26
CA ASP A 316 0.52 4.56 -11.35
C ASP A 316 1.98 4.10 -11.33
N THR A 317 2.38 3.33 -10.34
CA THR A 317 3.73 2.78 -10.22
C THR A 317 3.69 1.28 -10.06
N ASP A 318 4.61 0.57 -10.72
CA ASP A 318 4.71 -0.87 -10.54
C ASP A 318 6.09 -1.42 -10.92
N ASN A 319 6.34 -2.66 -10.48
CA ASN A 319 7.55 -3.39 -10.82
C ASN A 319 7.29 -4.32 -12.02
N LEU A 320 7.67 -3.90 -13.21
CA LEU A 320 7.45 -4.66 -14.45
C LEU A 320 8.55 -5.69 -14.78
N LYS A 321 9.50 -5.95 -13.89
CA LYS A 321 10.71 -6.76 -14.17
C LYS A 321 10.43 -8.22 -14.53
N ASN A 322 9.29 -8.76 -14.10
CA ASN A 322 8.87 -10.13 -14.37
C ASN A 322 7.65 -10.20 -15.29
N VAL A 323 7.27 -9.08 -15.92
CA VAL A 323 6.13 -8.97 -16.84
C VAL A 323 6.64 -8.81 -18.25
N GLU A 324 5.97 -9.44 -19.22
CA GLU A 324 6.27 -9.25 -20.63
C GLU A 324 5.85 -7.84 -21.07
N VAL A 325 6.83 -7.04 -21.46
CA VAL A 325 6.65 -5.68 -21.95
C VAL A 325 7.19 -5.58 -23.37
N ASN A 326 6.33 -5.26 -24.31
CA ASN A 326 6.66 -5.13 -25.72
C ASN A 326 6.69 -3.65 -26.13
N TYR A 327 7.85 -3.12 -26.48
CA TYR A 327 8.00 -1.74 -26.92
C TYR A 327 7.37 -1.52 -28.31
N ILE A 328 6.37 -0.67 -28.41
CA ILE A 328 5.78 -0.19 -29.68
C ILE A 328 6.65 0.92 -30.26
N VAL A 329 7.12 1.83 -29.43
CA VAL A 329 8.16 2.83 -29.74
C VAL A 329 9.39 2.53 -28.91
N GLU A 330 10.57 2.77 -29.50
CA GLU A 330 11.83 2.57 -28.76
C GLU A 330 11.94 3.50 -27.56
N PRO A 331 12.53 3.00 -26.48
CA PRO A 331 12.93 3.85 -25.35
C PRO A 331 13.73 5.05 -25.82
N THR A 332 13.23 6.24 -25.50
CA THR A 332 13.85 7.50 -25.96
C THR A 332 14.10 8.42 -24.76
N ALA A 333 15.27 9.07 -24.73
CA ALA A 333 15.53 10.11 -23.75
C ALA A 333 14.52 11.25 -23.94
N PHE A 334 13.80 11.57 -22.89
CA PHE A 334 12.67 12.49 -22.96
C PHE A 334 12.95 13.81 -22.27
N PHE A 335 13.56 13.78 -21.09
CA PHE A 335 14.06 14.94 -20.38
C PHE A 335 15.46 14.67 -19.86
N THR A 336 16.28 15.72 -19.84
CA THR A 336 17.53 15.74 -19.08
C THR A 336 17.52 16.98 -18.20
N ILE A 337 17.83 16.81 -16.93
CA ILE A 337 17.90 17.88 -15.94
C ILE A 337 19.25 17.87 -15.24
N ASN A 338 19.82 19.05 -15.05
CA ASN A 338 21.04 19.25 -14.27
C ASN A 338 20.68 19.86 -12.92
N PHE A 339 20.83 19.08 -11.83
CA PHE A 339 20.53 19.56 -10.48
C PHE A 339 21.53 20.59 -9.97
N ASN A 340 22.66 20.79 -10.66
CA ASN A 340 23.64 21.84 -10.38
C ASN A 340 23.38 23.14 -11.17
N ASP A 341 22.36 23.19 -12.01
CA ASP A 341 21.98 24.39 -12.77
C ASP A 341 20.62 24.93 -12.28
N LEU A 342 20.69 26.10 -11.63
CA LEU A 342 19.48 26.76 -11.11
C LEU A 342 18.50 27.15 -12.24
N SER A 343 18.97 27.40 -13.44
CA SER A 343 18.09 27.73 -14.57
C SER A 343 17.28 26.53 -15.04
N ASP A 344 17.89 25.36 -15.07
CA ASP A 344 17.18 24.10 -15.35
C ASP A 344 16.11 23.82 -14.28
N LEU A 345 16.48 23.95 -13.00
CA LEU A 345 15.54 23.77 -11.89
C LEU A 345 14.34 24.72 -11.98
N GLN A 346 14.58 26.01 -12.29
CA GLN A 346 13.52 27.00 -12.46
C GLN A 346 12.59 26.65 -13.63
N GLN A 347 13.15 26.16 -14.73
CA GLN A 347 12.36 25.72 -15.88
C GLN A 347 11.42 24.56 -15.50
N PHE A 348 11.91 23.56 -14.78
CA PHE A 348 11.09 22.41 -14.35
C PHE A 348 10.10 22.76 -13.24
N ASN A 349 10.34 23.78 -12.44
CA ASN A 349 9.44 24.21 -11.38
C ASN A 349 8.16 24.92 -11.89
N THR A 350 8.08 25.24 -13.15
CA THR A 350 6.91 25.90 -13.76
C THR A 350 5.97 24.86 -14.35
N ASP A 351 4.67 24.95 -14.09
CA ASP A 351 3.67 24.09 -14.74
C ASP A 351 3.60 24.37 -16.26
N GLY A 352 3.23 23.33 -17.02
CA GLY A 352 3.02 23.39 -18.46
C GLY A 352 3.82 22.38 -19.25
N ILE A 353 3.70 22.48 -20.57
CA ILE A 353 4.38 21.56 -21.52
C ILE A 353 5.89 21.78 -21.46
N LYS A 354 6.63 20.70 -21.26
CA LYS A 354 8.10 20.73 -21.22
C LYS A 354 8.74 20.09 -22.43
N ASN A 355 8.12 19.07 -23.03
CA ASN A 355 8.64 18.44 -24.22
C ASN A 355 7.52 17.78 -25.05
N ILE A 356 7.74 17.74 -26.36
CA ILE A 356 6.95 16.95 -27.31
C ILE A 356 7.96 16.26 -28.22
N ILE A 357 7.84 14.94 -28.38
CA ILE A 357 8.68 14.16 -29.28
C ILE A 357 7.81 13.39 -30.26
N ASP A 358 8.20 13.42 -31.53
CA ASP A 358 7.59 12.62 -32.59
C ASP A 358 8.42 11.36 -32.82
N ILE A 359 7.80 10.21 -32.66
CA ILE A 359 8.45 8.91 -32.75
C ILE A 359 7.65 8.01 -33.71
N THR A 360 8.34 7.17 -34.43
CA THR A 360 7.70 6.19 -35.34
C THR A 360 7.58 4.83 -34.66
N CYS A 361 6.42 4.18 -34.79
CA CYS A 361 6.19 2.83 -34.33
C CYS A 361 7.12 1.82 -35.01
N LYS A 362 7.89 1.08 -34.25
CA LYS A 362 8.83 0.07 -34.78
C LYS A 362 8.17 -1.27 -35.06
N ARG A 363 7.07 -1.56 -34.38
CA ARG A 363 6.23 -2.74 -34.59
C ARG A 363 4.75 -2.37 -34.58
N SER A 364 3.93 -3.19 -35.22
CA SER A 364 2.49 -3.15 -35.03
C SER A 364 2.11 -3.74 -33.67
N GLY A 365 1.10 -3.18 -33.01
CA GLY A 365 0.59 -3.62 -31.71
C GLY A 365 -0.31 -2.58 -31.09
N THR A 366 -0.71 -2.80 -29.84
CA THR A 366 -1.58 -1.89 -29.08
C THR A 366 -0.75 -1.11 -28.07
N ILE A 367 -0.88 0.23 -28.05
CA ILE A 367 -0.35 1.02 -26.95
C ILE A 367 -1.31 0.87 -25.76
N ASP A 368 -0.85 0.24 -24.69
CA ASP A 368 -1.59 0.02 -23.46
C ASP A 368 -1.27 1.05 -22.37
N GLY A 369 -0.11 1.68 -22.48
CA GLY A 369 0.36 2.74 -21.61
C GLY A 369 1.66 3.35 -22.09
N LEU A 370 2.00 4.50 -21.51
CA LEU A 370 3.34 5.03 -21.56
C LEU A 370 4.04 4.66 -20.25
N ILE A 371 5.31 4.28 -20.33
CA ILE A 371 6.13 4.02 -19.15
C ILE A 371 7.35 4.93 -19.14
N THR A 372 7.76 5.35 -17.95
CA THR A 372 9.00 6.11 -17.76
C THR A 372 9.87 5.49 -16.68
N TRP A 373 11.17 5.63 -16.88
CA TRP A 373 12.22 5.36 -15.91
C TRP A 373 13.34 6.35 -16.12
N PHE A 374 14.33 6.37 -15.23
CA PHE A 374 15.39 7.37 -15.34
C PHE A 374 16.79 6.80 -15.11
N LYS A 375 17.78 7.54 -15.58
CA LYS A 375 19.19 7.37 -15.22
C LYS A 375 19.61 8.54 -14.35
N LEU A 376 20.06 8.26 -13.14
CA LEU A 376 20.70 9.24 -12.27
C LEU A 376 22.16 9.36 -12.69
N HIS A 377 22.62 10.58 -12.95
CA HIS A 377 24.03 10.90 -13.16
C HIS A 377 24.60 11.34 -11.82
N LEU A 378 25.25 10.42 -11.08
CA LEU A 378 25.84 10.76 -9.78
C LEU A 378 27.02 11.69 -9.94
N ASP A 379 27.88 11.41 -10.93
CA ASP A 379 28.92 12.29 -11.43
C ASP A 379 29.11 12.11 -12.94
N GLU A 380 30.27 12.54 -13.48
CA GLU A 380 30.58 12.46 -14.91
C GLU A 380 30.78 11.02 -15.41
N GLU A 381 31.04 10.07 -14.50
CA GLU A 381 31.41 8.68 -14.81
C GLU A 381 30.39 7.66 -14.31
N ILE A 382 29.80 7.90 -13.13
CA ILE A 382 28.95 6.93 -12.43
C ILE A 382 27.48 7.30 -12.62
N THR A 383 26.73 6.35 -13.14
CA THR A 383 25.27 6.47 -13.35
C THR A 383 24.54 5.27 -12.75
N ILE A 384 23.29 5.49 -12.31
CA ILE A 384 22.35 4.44 -11.88
C ILE A 384 21.21 4.42 -12.89
N ASP A 385 20.98 3.26 -13.52
CA ASP A 385 19.85 3.05 -14.45
C ASP A 385 18.72 2.33 -13.71
N THR A 386 17.59 3.02 -13.49
CA THR A 386 16.47 2.45 -12.73
C THR A 386 15.68 1.38 -13.50
N SER A 387 15.94 1.19 -14.80
CA SER A 387 15.38 0.08 -15.58
C SER A 387 16.05 -1.26 -15.32
N GLU A 388 17.19 -1.28 -14.63
CA GLU A 388 17.91 -2.51 -14.34
C GLU A 388 17.11 -3.44 -13.41
N LYS A 389 17.22 -4.75 -13.67
CA LYS A 389 16.39 -5.76 -12.97
C LYS A 389 16.56 -5.75 -11.44
N LYS A 390 17.71 -5.35 -10.94
CA LYS A 390 18.02 -5.30 -9.49
C LYS A 390 17.75 -3.93 -8.85
N SER A 391 17.35 -2.93 -9.62
CA SER A 391 17.05 -1.60 -9.11
C SER A 391 15.89 -1.63 -8.10
N CYS A 392 15.96 -0.79 -7.06
CA CYS A 392 14.87 -0.64 -6.09
C CYS A 392 13.68 0.15 -6.64
N TRP A 393 13.88 0.98 -7.67
CA TRP A 393 12.81 1.78 -8.24
C TRP A 393 11.84 0.98 -9.08
N GLN A 394 10.59 1.37 -9.00
CA GLN A 394 9.53 0.97 -9.92
C GLN A 394 9.56 1.86 -11.17
N VAL A 395 8.76 1.52 -12.18
CA VAL A 395 8.51 2.40 -13.32
C VAL A 395 7.24 3.21 -13.09
N ALA A 396 7.19 4.44 -13.61
CA ALA A 396 5.95 5.20 -13.65
C ALA A 396 5.15 4.84 -14.90
N ILE A 397 3.85 4.57 -14.72
CA ILE A 397 2.93 4.09 -15.75
C ILE A 397 1.85 5.14 -15.96
N PHE A 398 1.78 5.73 -17.14
CA PHE A 398 0.75 6.69 -17.52
C PHE A 398 -0.38 5.96 -18.24
N PRO A 399 -1.57 5.85 -17.60
CA PRO A 399 -2.71 5.16 -18.19
C PRO A 399 -3.17 5.83 -19.48
N THR A 400 -3.43 5.01 -20.51
CA THR A 400 -3.92 5.48 -21.80
C THR A 400 -5.10 4.62 -22.26
N ILE A 401 -5.96 5.20 -23.12
CA ILE A 401 -6.95 4.38 -23.83
C ILE A 401 -6.18 3.49 -24.81
N PRO A 402 -6.34 2.15 -24.73
CA PRO A 402 -5.64 1.23 -25.62
C PRO A 402 -5.93 1.54 -27.10
N LYS A 403 -4.89 1.71 -27.90
CA LYS A 403 -5.01 2.04 -29.33
C LYS A 403 -4.07 1.17 -30.15
N SER A 404 -4.62 0.45 -31.14
CA SER A 404 -3.84 -0.35 -32.09
C SER A 404 -3.22 0.52 -33.15
N LEU A 405 -1.91 0.37 -33.36
CA LEU A 405 -1.11 1.08 -34.36
C LEU A 405 -0.34 0.09 -35.24
N GLN A 406 0.04 0.54 -36.43
CA GLN A 406 0.84 -0.20 -37.35
C GLN A 406 2.31 0.21 -37.31
N LYS A 407 3.20 -0.69 -37.66
CA LYS A 407 4.61 -0.32 -37.88
C LYS A 407 4.71 0.82 -38.89
N GLY A 408 5.42 1.87 -38.53
CA GLY A 408 5.58 3.07 -39.34
C GLY A 408 4.62 4.21 -39.00
N ASP A 409 3.61 3.99 -38.16
CA ASP A 409 2.73 5.06 -37.69
C ASP A 409 3.51 6.05 -36.82
N ALA A 410 3.18 7.33 -36.98
CA ALA A 410 3.77 8.40 -36.17
C ALA A 410 2.98 8.58 -34.87
N VAL A 411 3.72 8.68 -33.77
CA VAL A 411 3.20 8.95 -32.41
C VAL A 411 3.89 10.18 -31.85
N ALA A 412 3.13 11.19 -31.47
CA ALA A 412 3.62 12.34 -30.73
C ALA A 412 3.42 12.09 -29.22
N ILE A 413 4.49 12.04 -28.44
CA ILE A 413 4.44 11.92 -26.98
C ILE A 413 4.69 13.29 -26.37
N LYS A 414 3.81 13.70 -25.46
CA LYS A 414 3.86 14.98 -24.77
C LYS A 414 4.11 14.78 -23.29
N GLY A 415 5.07 15.49 -22.72
CA GLY A 415 5.31 15.60 -21.29
C GLY A 415 4.98 16.99 -20.75
N GLU A 416 4.29 17.02 -19.63
CA GLU A 416 3.78 18.24 -19.00
C GLU A 416 4.04 18.16 -17.48
N MET A 417 4.65 19.21 -16.93
CA MET A 417 4.73 19.37 -15.48
C MET A 417 3.40 19.94 -14.96
N LEU A 418 2.86 19.35 -13.93
CA LEU A 418 1.63 19.79 -13.29
C LEU A 418 1.76 19.60 -11.77
N LYS A 419 1.70 20.70 -11.02
CA LYS A 419 1.85 20.71 -9.56
C LYS A 419 3.11 19.96 -9.07
N GLY A 420 4.22 20.15 -9.78
CA GLY A 420 5.50 19.52 -9.44
C GLY A 420 5.64 18.04 -9.80
N LYS A 421 4.66 17.44 -10.48
CA LYS A 421 4.69 16.06 -10.99
C LYS A 421 4.63 16.03 -12.51
N LEU A 422 5.20 14.98 -13.10
CA LEU A 422 5.15 14.76 -14.53
C LEU A 422 3.84 14.08 -14.93
N LYS A 423 3.23 14.55 -16.02
CA LYS A 423 2.13 13.92 -16.71
C LYS A 423 2.50 13.68 -18.16
N CYS A 424 2.31 12.45 -18.65
CA CYS A 424 2.59 12.09 -20.03
C CYS A 424 1.30 11.69 -20.75
N SER A 425 1.24 12.04 -22.03
CA SER A 425 0.15 11.64 -22.92
C SER A 425 0.69 11.44 -24.34
N TYR A 426 -0.08 10.78 -25.20
CA TYR A 426 0.30 10.64 -26.61
C TYR A 426 -0.86 10.99 -27.55
N SER A 427 -0.53 11.31 -28.80
CA SER A 427 -1.45 11.42 -29.91
C SER A 427 -0.87 10.71 -31.15
N SER A 428 -1.71 10.22 -32.03
CA SER A 428 -1.29 9.62 -33.31
C SER A 428 -2.14 10.15 -34.45
N ASN A 429 -1.52 10.40 -35.58
CA ASN A 429 -2.18 10.99 -36.77
C ASN A 429 -3.05 10.01 -37.56
N ASN A 430 -3.09 8.73 -37.18
CA ASN A 430 -3.83 7.71 -37.92
C ASN A 430 -5.30 7.68 -37.49
N SER A 431 -6.12 8.53 -38.12
CA SER A 431 -7.57 8.63 -37.90
C SER A 431 -8.39 7.49 -38.56
N GLN A 432 -7.74 6.56 -39.29
CA GLN A 432 -8.45 5.51 -40.03
C GLN A 432 -8.92 4.31 -39.19
N CYS A 433 -8.52 4.22 -37.92
CA CYS A 433 -8.95 3.17 -36.99
C CYS A 433 -9.75 3.67 -35.78
N ASP A 434 -10.16 4.92 -35.74
CA ASP A 434 -10.97 5.45 -34.67
C ASP A 434 -12.47 5.10 -34.87
N ASN A 435 -12.75 3.79 -34.99
CA ASN A 435 -14.12 3.26 -34.86
C ASN A 435 -14.62 3.26 -33.40
N TYR A 436 -13.81 3.76 -32.49
CA TYR A 436 -14.22 4.04 -31.12
C TYR A 436 -14.60 5.53 -31.04
N ASP A 437 -15.81 5.86 -31.53
CA ASP A 437 -16.50 7.08 -31.18
C ASP A 437 -16.86 6.97 -29.68
N HIS A 438 -15.85 7.16 -28.82
CA HIS A 438 -16.02 7.07 -27.35
C HIS A 438 -16.87 8.23 -26.87
N LYS A 439 -18.18 8.07 -27.00
CA LYS A 439 -19.15 9.08 -26.62
C LYS A 439 -19.11 9.37 -25.13
N PHE A 440 -18.67 8.38 -24.33
CA PHE A 440 -18.63 8.44 -22.87
C PHE A 440 -17.32 7.85 -22.33
N LEU A 441 -16.43 8.70 -21.81
CA LEU A 441 -15.21 8.30 -21.10
C LEU A 441 -15.43 8.50 -19.59
N TYR A 442 -15.26 7.44 -18.83
CA TYR A 442 -15.33 7.45 -17.37
C TYR A 442 -13.96 7.18 -16.77
N ARG A 443 -13.64 7.87 -15.67
CA ARG A 443 -12.47 7.57 -14.84
C ARG A 443 -12.94 6.92 -13.56
N LEU A 444 -12.44 5.71 -13.29
CA LEU A 444 -12.92 4.87 -12.20
C LEU A 444 -11.76 4.33 -11.37
N PRO A 445 -12.00 3.96 -10.10
CA PRO A 445 -11.01 3.35 -9.23
C PRO A 445 -10.45 2.04 -9.81
N LYS A 446 -9.20 1.74 -9.48
CA LYS A 446 -8.47 0.53 -9.91
C LYS A 446 -9.24 -0.76 -9.59
N GLU A 447 -9.90 -0.83 -8.43
CA GLU A 447 -10.72 -1.98 -8.02
C GLU A 447 -11.83 -2.31 -9.03
N VAL A 448 -12.49 -1.30 -9.56
CA VAL A 448 -13.58 -1.48 -10.57
C VAL A 448 -12.98 -1.97 -11.89
N ILE A 449 -11.87 -1.40 -12.31
CA ILE A 449 -11.21 -1.76 -13.58
C ILE A 449 -10.72 -3.20 -13.55
N THR A 450 -9.98 -3.58 -12.51
CA THR A 450 -9.44 -4.94 -12.37
C THR A 450 -10.55 -5.97 -12.24
N PHE A 451 -11.63 -5.65 -11.51
CA PHE A 451 -12.80 -6.51 -11.39
C PHE A 451 -13.48 -6.74 -12.76
N LEU A 452 -13.71 -5.69 -13.55
CA LEU A 452 -14.33 -5.79 -14.87
C LEU A 452 -13.43 -6.47 -15.90
N ASN A 453 -12.10 -6.47 -15.72
CA ASN A 453 -11.14 -7.16 -16.58
C ASN A 453 -10.92 -8.63 -16.20
N ASP A 454 -11.43 -9.10 -15.07
CA ASP A 454 -11.41 -10.52 -14.73
C ASP A 454 -12.48 -11.27 -15.52
N VAL A 455 -12.16 -11.57 -16.77
CA VAL A 455 -13.07 -12.16 -17.76
C VAL A 455 -13.69 -13.47 -17.27
N GLU A 456 -12.92 -14.31 -16.59
CA GLU A 456 -13.42 -15.59 -16.09
C GLU A 456 -14.38 -15.42 -14.92
N TYR A 457 -14.07 -14.47 -14.00
CA TYR A 457 -14.98 -14.20 -12.89
C TYR A 457 -16.30 -13.62 -13.39
N ILE A 458 -16.24 -12.66 -14.34
CA ILE A 458 -17.42 -12.10 -14.99
C ILE A 458 -18.22 -13.19 -15.74
N LYS A 459 -17.52 -14.13 -16.41
CA LYS A 459 -18.16 -15.28 -17.07
C LYS A 459 -18.88 -16.16 -16.05
N LEU A 460 -18.21 -16.47 -14.94
CA LEU A 460 -18.77 -17.29 -13.87
C LEU A 460 -20.00 -16.62 -13.22
N LEU A 461 -19.90 -15.32 -12.92
CA LEU A 461 -21.05 -14.55 -12.42
C LEU A 461 -22.22 -14.53 -13.42
N THR A 462 -21.91 -14.46 -14.72
CA THR A 462 -22.93 -14.54 -15.77
C THR A 462 -23.65 -15.91 -15.77
N GLU A 463 -22.90 -17.01 -15.66
CA GLU A 463 -23.45 -18.37 -15.58
C GLU A 463 -24.29 -18.56 -14.32
N VAL A 464 -23.82 -18.08 -13.17
CA VAL A 464 -24.56 -18.09 -11.91
C VAL A 464 -25.87 -17.31 -12.04
N SER A 465 -25.83 -16.09 -12.56
CA SER A 465 -27.02 -15.25 -12.76
C SER A 465 -28.04 -15.93 -13.69
N LYS A 466 -27.57 -16.53 -14.80
CA LYS A 466 -28.41 -17.29 -15.73
C LYS A 466 -29.07 -18.52 -15.06
N SER A 467 -28.41 -19.16 -14.13
CA SER A 467 -28.99 -20.30 -13.40
C SER A 467 -30.22 -19.92 -12.54
N PHE A 468 -30.40 -18.64 -12.26
CA PHE A 468 -31.50 -18.08 -11.47
C PHE A 468 -32.62 -17.43 -12.31
N THR A 469 -32.56 -17.46 -13.64
CA THR A 469 -33.54 -16.77 -14.50
C THR A 469 -34.98 -17.24 -14.30
N ASN A 470 -35.21 -18.48 -13.87
CA ASN A 470 -36.53 -19.07 -13.63
C ASN A 470 -36.97 -18.99 -12.15
N LYS A 471 -36.16 -18.41 -11.26
CA LYS A 471 -36.54 -18.22 -9.86
C LYS A 471 -37.33 -16.91 -9.68
N GLU A 472 -38.25 -16.87 -8.73
CA GLU A 472 -38.93 -15.66 -8.33
C GLU A 472 -38.02 -14.76 -7.48
N ILE A 473 -37.17 -13.97 -8.15
CA ILE A 473 -36.26 -13.00 -7.53
C ILE A 473 -36.76 -11.61 -7.92
N HIS A 474 -37.33 -10.85 -6.98
CA HIS A 474 -37.82 -9.49 -7.20
C HIS A 474 -36.82 -8.43 -6.76
N SER A 475 -36.11 -8.65 -5.66
CA SER A 475 -35.24 -7.67 -5.01
C SER A 475 -33.83 -8.25 -4.80
N ILE A 476 -32.83 -7.46 -5.18
CA ILE A 476 -31.44 -7.86 -5.27
C ILE A 476 -30.57 -6.83 -4.52
N LEU A 477 -29.57 -7.30 -3.77
CA LEU A 477 -28.47 -6.49 -3.30
C LEU A 477 -27.16 -7.09 -3.85
N ASP A 478 -26.33 -6.24 -4.44
CA ASP A 478 -25.00 -6.63 -4.91
C ASP A 478 -23.96 -5.67 -4.33
N THR A 479 -22.97 -6.20 -3.60
CA THR A 479 -21.93 -5.41 -2.94
C THR A 479 -20.59 -5.43 -3.69
N SER A 480 -20.56 -6.00 -4.92
CA SER A 480 -19.35 -6.09 -5.76
C SER A 480 -18.81 -4.71 -6.13
N PRO A 481 -17.54 -4.61 -6.53
CA PRO A 481 -16.95 -3.37 -7.06
C PRO A 481 -17.73 -2.80 -8.26
N PHE A 482 -18.33 -3.68 -9.07
CA PHE A 482 -19.37 -3.35 -10.06
C PHE A 482 -20.45 -4.43 -9.99
N PRO A 483 -21.76 -4.07 -9.84
CA PRO A 483 -22.81 -5.02 -9.49
C PRO A 483 -23.27 -5.87 -10.69
N ILE A 484 -22.33 -6.61 -11.29
CA ILE A 484 -22.55 -7.38 -12.51
C ILE A 484 -23.59 -8.49 -12.32
N TYR A 485 -23.56 -9.17 -11.16
CA TYR A 485 -24.53 -10.21 -10.82
C TYR A 485 -25.97 -9.66 -10.83
N GLY A 486 -26.18 -8.54 -10.09
CA GLY A 486 -27.48 -7.91 -10.00
C GLY A 486 -27.97 -7.34 -11.33
N LEU A 487 -27.09 -6.71 -12.11
CA LEU A 487 -27.43 -6.14 -13.42
C LEU A 487 -27.83 -7.22 -14.43
N ILE A 488 -27.15 -8.38 -14.42
CA ILE A 488 -27.53 -9.52 -15.29
C ILE A 488 -28.86 -10.10 -14.86
N LEU A 489 -29.15 -10.21 -13.57
CA LEU A 489 -30.47 -10.64 -13.09
C LEU A 489 -31.58 -9.67 -13.53
N LEU A 490 -31.38 -8.36 -13.45
CA LEU A 490 -32.32 -7.40 -13.98
C LEU A 490 -32.59 -7.56 -15.48
N LYS A 491 -31.60 -8.03 -16.24
CA LYS A 491 -31.69 -8.26 -17.68
C LYS A 491 -32.41 -9.56 -18.05
N GLU A 492 -32.03 -10.64 -17.37
CA GLU A 492 -32.38 -12.01 -17.77
C GLU A 492 -33.58 -12.59 -16.98
N ASN A 493 -33.80 -12.14 -15.73
CA ASN A 493 -34.86 -12.64 -14.89
C ASN A 493 -36.09 -11.74 -14.97
N LYS A 494 -37.23 -12.29 -15.48
CA LYS A 494 -38.48 -11.54 -15.71
C LYS A 494 -39.11 -11.00 -14.42
N HIS A 495 -38.78 -11.59 -13.27
CA HIS A 495 -39.35 -11.20 -11.98
C HIS A 495 -38.55 -10.10 -11.29
N SER A 496 -37.30 -9.85 -11.72
CA SER A 496 -36.44 -8.87 -11.06
C SER A 496 -36.90 -7.43 -11.30
N ASN A 497 -37.18 -6.73 -10.19
CA ASN A 497 -37.78 -5.41 -10.20
C ASN A 497 -36.85 -4.33 -9.66
N ILE A 498 -35.98 -4.64 -8.69
CA ILE A 498 -35.10 -3.67 -8.06
C ILE A 498 -33.74 -4.25 -7.71
N LEU A 499 -32.70 -3.48 -8.02
CA LEU A 499 -31.31 -3.73 -7.58
C LEU A 499 -30.86 -2.59 -6.66
N TYR A 500 -30.55 -2.93 -5.41
CA TYR A 500 -29.90 -2.02 -4.47
C TYR A 500 -28.39 -2.11 -4.63
N TYR A 501 -27.75 -0.95 -4.72
CA TYR A 501 -26.29 -0.85 -4.80
C TYR A 501 -25.78 0.33 -3.99
N LYS A 502 -24.82 0.07 -3.08
CA LYS A 502 -24.21 1.14 -2.27
C LYS A 502 -23.03 1.76 -3.01
N ASN A 503 -23.07 3.06 -3.27
CA ASN A 503 -21.95 3.80 -3.83
C ASN A 503 -22.08 5.29 -3.57
N GLU A 504 -20.96 5.94 -3.19
CA GLU A 504 -20.88 7.36 -2.89
C GLU A 504 -20.08 8.16 -3.95
N ASN A 505 -19.33 7.48 -4.83
CA ASN A 505 -18.55 8.12 -5.88
C ASN A 505 -19.45 8.59 -7.04
N ILE A 506 -19.49 9.89 -7.30
CA ILE A 506 -20.36 10.51 -8.30
C ILE A 506 -20.03 10.03 -9.72
N ALA A 507 -18.76 9.93 -10.09
CA ALA A 507 -18.37 9.47 -11.43
C ALA A 507 -18.80 8.02 -11.66
N PHE A 508 -18.64 7.16 -10.66
CA PHE A 508 -19.10 5.78 -10.71
C PHE A 508 -20.63 5.70 -10.79
N GLN A 509 -21.36 6.52 -10.02
CA GLN A 509 -22.84 6.56 -10.12
C GLN A 509 -23.33 6.97 -11.52
N GLN A 510 -22.62 7.89 -12.17
CA GLN A 510 -22.93 8.27 -13.56
C GLN A 510 -22.69 7.11 -14.52
N PHE A 511 -21.56 6.40 -14.36
CA PHE A 511 -21.21 5.24 -15.16
C PHE A 511 -22.25 4.12 -15.03
N ILE A 512 -22.61 3.70 -13.82
CA ILE A 512 -23.57 2.60 -13.63
C ILE A 512 -24.99 2.99 -14.10
N LYS A 513 -25.39 4.25 -13.93
CA LYS A 513 -26.66 4.76 -14.46
C LYS A 513 -26.71 4.73 -15.99
N GLN A 514 -25.58 5.06 -16.65
CA GLN A 514 -25.46 4.98 -18.10
C GLN A 514 -25.61 3.52 -18.57
N ILE A 515 -24.95 2.57 -17.90
CA ILE A 515 -25.09 1.15 -18.23
C ILE A 515 -26.53 0.66 -18.00
N ALA A 516 -27.18 1.06 -16.91
CA ALA A 516 -28.58 0.71 -16.63
C ALA A 516 -29.55 1.28 -17.72
N GLU A 517 -29.31 2.51 -18.16
CA GLU A 517 -30.12 3.15 -19.23
C GLU A 517 -29.94 2.45 -20.57
N GLN A 518 -28.71 2.15 -20.99
CA GLN A 518 -28.43 1.42 -22.25
C GLN A 518 -29.06 0.03 -22.28
N ASN A 519 -29.27 -0.59 -21.11
CA ASN A 519 -29.84 -1.92 -20.98
C ASN A 519 -31.35 -1.89 -20.65
N GLY A 520 -31.99 -0.72 -20.54
CA GLY A 520 -33.44 -0.55 -20.39
C GLY A 520 -33.99 -0.82 -18.99
N PHE A 521 -33.18 -0.67 -17.94
CA PHE A 521 -33.60 -0.88 -16.55
C PHE A 521 -33.16 0.22 -15.57
N LYS A 522 -33.00 1.46 -16.07
CA LYS A 522 -32.59 2.62 -15.25
C LYS A 522 -33.47 2.80 -14.01
N ASP A 523 -34.80 2.62 -14.17
CA ASP A 523 -35.76 2.80 -13.08
C ASP A 523 -35.77 1.65 -12.06
N LYS A 524 -35.07 0.56 -12.36
CA LYS A 524 -34.89 -0.59 -11.46
C LYS A 524 -33.61 -0.55 -10.63
N LEU A 525 -32.72 0.40 -10.90
CA LEU A 525 -31.46 0.59 -10.14
C LEU A 525 -31.67 1.61 -9.03
N CYS A 526 -31.52 1.18 -7.79
CA CYS A 526 -31.58 2.01 -6.59
C CYS A 526 -30.15 2.15 -5.97
N ILE A 527 -29.53 3.33 -6.15
CA ILE A 527 -28.24 3.63 -5.53
C ILE A 527 -28.48 4.20 -4.13
N ILE A 528 -27.89 3.57 -3.13
CA ILE A 528 -28.03 3.92 -1.72
C ILE A 528 -26.69 4.38 -1.12
N SER A 529 -26.74 5.22 -0.09
CA SER A 529 -25.57 5.62 0.69
C SER A 529 -25.32 4.71 1.91
N LYS A 530 -26.40 4.13 2.46
CA LYS A 530 -26.33 3.21 3.63
C LYS A 530 -27.27 2.03 3.43
N TYR A 531 -26.84 0.85 3.89
CA TYR A 531 -27.65 -0.37 3.79
C TYR A 531 -28.93 -0.29 4.64
N ASN A 532 -28.95 0.50 5.72
CA ASN A 532 -30.13 0.73 6.56
C ASN A 532 -31.28 1.44 5.81
N HIS A 533 -31.04 1.92 4.59
CA HIS A 533 -32.10 2.47 3.73
C HIS A 533 -32.92 1.38 3.02
N ILE A 534 -32.50 0.11 3.12
CA ILE A 534 -33.27 -1.02 2.60
C ILE A 534 -34.34 -1.37 3.62
N SER A 535 -35.59 -1.14 3.27
CA SER A 535 -36.76 -1.38 4.14
C SER A 535 -37.39 -2.75 3.94
N ASP A 536 -37.15 -3.37 2.79
CA ASP A 536 -37.81 -4.61 2.38
C ASP A 536 -36.86 -5.80 2.53
N SER A 537 -37.40 -6.99 2.80
CA SER A 537 -36.61 -8.22 2.78
C SER A 537 -36.23 -8.59 1.34
N LEU A 538 -35.01 -9.02 1.15
CA LEU A 538 -34.42 -9.29 -0.16
C LEU A 538 -34.54 -10.76 -0.56
N ASP A 539 -34.69 -11.00 -1.86
CA ASP A 539 -34.70 -12.36 -2.42
C ASP A 539 -33.30 -12.92 -2.61
N THR A 540 -32.34 -12.06 -2.97
CA THR A 540 -30.93 -12.47 -3.10
C THR A 540 -29.96 -11.35 -2.72
N ILE A 541 -28.85 -11.76 -2.12
CA ILE A 541 -27.72 -10.90 -1.79
C ILE A 541 -26.46 -11.53 -2.33
N PHE A 542 -25.67 -10.74 -3.06
CA PHE A 542 -24.30 -11.07 -3.42
C PHE A 542 -23.36 -10.23 -2.55
N ILE A 543 -22.58 -10.90 -1.67
CA ILE A 543 -21.60 -10.25 -0.81
C ILE A 543 -20.22 -10.40 -1.43
N HIS A 544 -19.53 -9.28 -1.56
CA HIS A 544 -18.15 -9.23 -2.01
C HIS A 544 -17.24 -8.90 -0.82
N ASP A 545 -16.67 -9.94 -0.22
CA ASP A 545 -15.95 -9.87 1.08
C ASP A 545 -14.50 -9.41 0.98
N PHE A 546 -13.97 -9.19 -0.23
CA PHE A 546 -12.56 -8.92 -0.41
C PHE A 546 -12.32 -7.56 -1.07
N ASP A 547 -11.17 -6.98 -0.78
CA ASP A 547 -10.66 -5.87 -1.57
C ASP A 547 -9.66 -6.36 -2.65
N ILE A 548 -9.20 -5.45 -3.48
CA ILE A 548 -8.21 -5.73 -4.54
C ILE A 548 -6.87 -6.23 -3.97
N LYS A 549 -6.55 -5.90 -2.71
CA LYS A 549 -5.30 -6.29 -2.06
C LYS A 549 -5.34 -7.71 -1.49
N GLY A 550 -6.53 -8.36 -1.52
CA GLY A 550 -6.77 -9.66 -0.92
C GLY A 550 -7.02 -9.61 0.58
N GLU A 551 -7.32 -8.43 1.14
CA GLU A 551 -7.78 -8.28 2.52
C GLU A 551 -9.29 -8.50 2.60
N LEU A 552 -9.77 -8.98 3.75
CA LEU A 552 -11.20 -8.98 4.03
C LEU A 552 -11.68 -7.55 4.18
N LYS A 553 -12.81 -7.24 3.54
CA LYS A 553 -13.47 -5.96 3.76
C LYS A 553 -13.90 -5.86 5.21
N ASP A 554 -13.49 -4.79 5.86
CA ASP A 554 -13.97 -4.42 7.18
C ASP A 554 -15.40 -3.88 7.04
N TYR A 555 -16.36 -4.80 7.04
CA TYR A 555 -17.74 -4.40 7.27
C TYR A 555 -17.81 -3.91 8.71
N SER A 556 -18.09 -2.62 8.92
CA SER A 556 -18.27 -2.05 10.26
C SER A 556 -19.18 -2.94 11.11
N GLU A 557 -19.05 -2.87 12.44
CA GLU A 557 -19.93 -3.61 13.37
C GLU A 557 -21.43 -3.52 13.00
N GLU A 558 -21.84 -2.45 12.27
CA GLU A 558 -23.20 -2.25 11.78
C GLU A 558 -23.57 -3.15 10.58
N TYR A 559 -22.60 -3.65 9.77
CA TYR A 559 -22.87 -4.33 8.49
C TYR A 559 -22.07 -5.62 8.35
N ASN A 560 -22.21 -6.54 9.30
CA ASN A 560 -21.62 -7.87 9.23
C ASN A 560 -22.50 -8.85 8.43
N HIS A 561 -22.03 -10.08 8.26
CA HIS A 561 -22.80 -11.14 7.58
C HIS A 561 -24.16 -11.42 8.23
N GLU A 562 -24.27 -11.30 9.55
CA GLU A 562 -25.52 -11.46 10.26
C GLU A 562 -26.51 -10.37 9.89
N PHE A 563 -26.08 -9.11 9.78
CA PHE A 563 -26.89 -8.00 9.26
C PHE A 563 -27.44 -8.32 7.86
N PHE A 564 -26.58 -8.78 6.93
CA PHE A 564 -27.04 -9.12 5.57
C PHE A 564 -28.01 -10.30 5.57
N ARG A 565 -27.85 -11.28 6.45
CA ARG A 565 -28.82 -12.38 6.62
C ARG A 565 -30.16 -11.90 7.13
N CYS A 566 -30.17 -10.93 8.05
CA CYS A 566 -31.41 -10.32 8.52
C CYS A 566 -32.18 -9.58 7.42
N LEU A 567 -31.49 -9.13 6.36
CA LEU A 567 -32.14 -8.52 5.19
C LEU A 567 -32.74 -9.55 4.23
N LEU A 568 -32.39 -10.84 4.33
CA LEU A 568 -32.91 -11.88 3.45
C LEU A 568 -34.29 -12.36 3.86
N LYS A 569 -35.10 -12.71 2.87
CA LYS A 569 -36.30 -13.53 3.08
C LYS A 569 -35.92 -14.93 3.60
N PRO A 570 -36.84 -15.66 4.25
CA PRO A 570 -36.56 -16.99 4.82
C PRO A 570 -35.95 -18.01 3.86
N ASN A 571 -36.23 -17.91 2.55
CA ASN A 571 -35.67 -18.76 1.49
C ASN A 571 -34.78 -17.95 0.52
N GLY A 572 -34.30 -16.80 0.94
CA GLY A 572 -33.45 -15.92 0.14
C GLY A 572 -32.09 -16.56 -0.14
N ILE A 573 -31.49 -16.13 -1.25
CA ILE A 573 -30.21 -16.66 -1.73
C ILE A 573 -29.10 -15.72 -1.27
N LEU A 574 -28.13 -16.28 -0.52
CA LEU A 574 -26.91 -15.60 -0.16
C LEU A 574 -25.74 -16.17 -0.97
N LEU A 575 -25.00 -15.31 -1.66
CA LEU A 575 -23.81 -15.68 -2.41
C LEU A 575 -22.61 -14.86 -1.94
N PRO A 576 -21.41 -15.44 -1.98
CA PRO A 576 -21.05 -16.83 -2.31
C PRO A 576 -21.51 -17.83 -1.23
N GLU A 577 -21.69 -19.12 -1.62
CA GLU A 577 -22.07 -20.17 -0.65
C GLU A 577 -20.97 -20.48 0.36
N GLN A 578 -19.70 -20.48 -0.09
CA GLN A 578 -18.54 -20.77 0.76
C GLN A 578 -17.30 -20.06 0.23
N ILE A 579 -16.42 -19.71 1.15
CA ILE A 579 -15.11 -19.14 0.86
C ILE A 579 -14.06 -19.90 1.65
N PHE A 580 -12.98 -20.31 0.97
CA PHE A 580 -11.84 -20.98 1.57
C PHE A 580 -10.62 -20.10 1.47
N PHE A 581 -10.01 -19.79 2.60
CA PHE A 581 -8.67 -19.21 2.66
C PHE A 581 -7.66 -20.35 2.63
N VAL A 582 -6.79 -20.35 1.64
CA VAL A 582 -5.83 -21.44 1.40
C VAL A 582 -4.41 -20.89 1.39
N GLY A 583 -3.44 -21.76 1.67
CA GLY A 583 -2.04 -21.39 1.72
C GLY A 583 -1.11 -22.46 1.20
N GLN A 584 0.05 -22.02 0.74
CA GLN A 584 1.13 -22.84 0.21
C GLN A 584 2.48 -22.32 0.64
N LEU A 585 3.33 -23.18 1.19
CA LEU A 585 4.70 -22.82 1.53
C LEU A 585 5.53 -22.67 0.26
N VAL A 586 6.27 -21.58 0.17
CA VAL A 586 7.04 -21.22 -1.03
C VAL A 586 8.43 -20.71 -0.66
N PHE A 587 9.33 -20.73 -1.64
CA PHE A 587 10.58 -19.98 -1.62
C PHE A 587 10.53 -18.82 -2.62
N SER A 588 10.99 -17.66 -2.22
CA SER A 588 11.13 -16.49 -3.08
C SER A 588 12.33 -15.66 -2.66
N ASP A 589 13.16 -15.26 -3.63
CA ASP A 589 14.26 -14.32 -3.39
C ASP A 589 13.77 -12.88 -3.19
N ASP A 590 12.63 -12.52 -3.79
CA ASP A 590 12.14 -11.15 -3.85
C ASP A 590 11.34 -10.75 -2.60
N LEU A 591 10.51 -11.65 -2.05
CA LEU A 591 9.56 -11.33 -0.99
C LEU A 591 10.21 -10.80 0.30
N PRO A 592 11.30 -11.39 0.81
CA PRO A 592 11.96 -10.85 2.00
C PRO A 592 12.47 -9.41 1.80
N ASN A 593 12.99 -9.10 0.63
CA ASN A 593 13.55 -7.77 0.32
C ASN A 593 12.51 -6.64 0.35
N MET A 594 11.22 -6.95 0.27
CA MET A 594 10.15 -5.97 0.31
C MET A 594 9.88 -5.40 1.71
N VAL A 595 10.24 -6.14 2.76
CA VAL A 595 9.83 -5.82 4.15
C VAL A 595 10.94 -6.05 5.19
N TYR A 596 12.10 -6.48 4.75
CA TYR A 596 13.23 -6.80 5.61
C TYR A 596 14.55 -6.35 4.96
N VAL A 597 15.45 -5.76 5.75
CA VAL A 597 16.80 -5.40 5.32
C VAL A 597 17.79 -6.42 5.86
N GLU A 598 18.60 -6.99 4.98
CA GLU A 598 19.70 -7.89 5.37
C GLU A 598 21.00 -7.11 5.51
N ASP A 599 21.69 -7.26 6.65
CA ASP A 599 22.98 -6.62 6.91
C ASP A 599 24.03 -6.90 5.82
N LYS A 600 24.04 -8.12 5.26
CA LYS A 600 24.92 -8.46 4.14
C LYS A 600 24.73 -7.58 2.90
N ASN A 601 23.53 -7.02 2.70
CA ASN A 601 23.24 -6.12 1.58
C ASN A 601 23.84 -4.72 1.78
N LEU A 602 24.19 -4.40 3.01
CA LEU A 602 24.86 -3.14 3.39
C LEU A 602 26.37 -3.30 3.52
N GLN A 603 26.90 -4.53 3.49
CA GLN A 603 28.30 -4.85 3.88
C GLN A 603 29.17 -5.38 2.75
N ASP A 604 28.64 -6.05 1.74
CA ASP A 604 29.45 -6.84 0.81
C ASP A 604 29.72 -6.13 -0.51
N ILE A 605 30.92 -5.62 -0.64
CA ILE A 605 31.38 -4.84 -1.80
C ILE A 605 32.26 -5.68 -2.75
N SER A 606 32.70 -6.88 -2.33
CA SER A 606 33.78 -7.62 -3.01
C SER A 606 33.41 -8.24 -4.38
N THR A 607 32.14 -8.20 -4.80
CA THR A 607 31.64 -8.95 -5.97
C THR A 607 31.13 -8.10 -7.13
N PHE A 608 31.19 -6.77 -7.07
CA PHE A 608 30.68 -5.91 -8.13
C PHE A 608 31.77 -5.33 -9.02
N ALA A 609 31.64 -5.57 -10.33
CA ALA A 609 32.41 -4.88 -11.34
C ALA A 609 31.65 -3.59 -11.74
N PHE A 610 32.23 -2.44 -11.49
CA PHE A 610 31.75 -1.19 -12.12
C PHE A 610 32.22 -1.13 -13.56
N ASN A 611 31.42 -0.52 -14.42
CA ASN A 611 31.80 -0.32 -15.83
C ASN A 611 32.98 0.64 -16.03
N THR A 612 33.63 1.10 -14.97
CA THR A 612 34.77 2.03 -15.00
C THR A 612 35.97 1.50 -14.19
N PRO A 613 37.15 1.37 -14.85
CA PRO A 613 38.37 0.85 -14.21
C PRO A 613 38.93 1.71 -13.04
N SER A 614 38.55 2.97 -12.95
CA SER A 614 38.97 3.89 -11.89
C SER A 614 38.31 3.56 -10.54
N CYS A 615 37.05 3.19 -10.55
CA CYS A 615 36.28 2.87 -9.35
C CYS A 615 36.69 1.50 -8.75
N GLU A 616 37.02 0.49 -9.58
CA GLU A 616 37.50 -0.82 -9.15
C GLU A 616 38.81 -0.73 -8.35
N LYS A 617 39.75 0.12 -8.76
CA LYS A 617 41.02 0.29 -8.08
C LYS A 617 40.93 0.96 -6.71
N GLU A 618 40.08 1.94 -6.55
CA GLU A 618 39.88 2.62 -5.27
C GLU A 618 39.11 1.74 -4.27
N ILE A 619 38.15 0.98 -4.75
CA ILE A 619 37.35 0.07 -3.92
C ILE A 619 38.18 -1.09 -3.40
N HIS A 620 38.96 -1.77 -4.24
CA HIS A 620 39.81 -2.89 -3.84
C HIS A 620 40.89 -2.51 -2.82
N ASN A 621 41.38 -1.27 -2.81
CA ASN A 621 42.41 -0.83 -1.88
C ASN A 621 41.88 -0.36 -0.51
N THR A 622 40.59 -0.10 -0.37
CA THR A 622 40.02 0.52 0.85
C THR A 622 39.15 -0.42 1.69
N PHE A 623 38.71 -1.54 1.15
CA PHE A 623 37.69 -2.41 1.77
C PHE A 623 38.23 -3.70 2.40
N ASN A 624 39.23 -3.58 3.26
CA ASN A 624 39.60 -4.69 4.12
C ASN A 624 38.79 -4.77 5.45
N ASN A 625 37.84 -3.84 5.68
CA ASN A 625 36.97 -3.84 6.85
C ASN A 625 35.52 -3.69 6.41
N THR A 626 34.77 -4.77 6.43
CA THR A 626 33.31 -4.80 6.32
C THR A 626 32.69 -4.12 7.54
N THR A 627 32.27 -2.88 7.40
CA THR A 627 31.61 -2.13 8.49
C THR A 627 30.10 -2.32 8.38
N SER A 628 29.52 -3.10 9.29
CA SER A 628 28.07 -3.11 9.50
C SER A 628 27.65 -1.81 10.16
N TYR A 629 26.77 -1.07 9.52
CA TYR A 629 26.23 0.19 10.09
C TYR A 629 25.10 -0.05 11.10
N GLY A 630 24.69 -1.29 11.35
CA GLY A 630 23.60 -1.64 12.27
C GLY A 630 22.22 -1.07 11.85
N ILE A 631 22.09 -0.57 10.61
CA ILE A 631 20.84 0.02 10.09
C ILE A 631 19.71 -1.02 10.10
N ALA A 632 20.01 -2.24 9.66
CA ALA A 632 19.04 -3.33 9.62
C ALA A 632 18.43 -3.60 11.00
N GLN A 633 19.20 -3.52 12.07
CA GLN A 633 18.70 -3.71 13.43
C GLN A 633 17.56 -2.74 13.79
N TYR A 634 17.66 -1.48 13.38
CA TYR A 634 16.69 -0.46 13.76
C TYR A 634 15.51 -0.38 12.81
N ILE A 635 15.76 -0.46 11.49
CA ILE A 635 14.64 -0.37 10.53
C ILE A 635 13.77 -1.62 10.57
N ASN A 636 14.35 -2.79 10.84
CA ASN A 636 13.59 -4.04 10.97
C ASN A 636 12.70 -4.10 12.22
N GLU A 637 12.81 -3.15 13.17
CA GLU A 637 11.81 -2.98 14.23
C GLU A 637 10.42 -2.63 13.67
N PHE A 638 10.37 -2.07 12.46
CA PHE A 638 9.15 -1.67 11.74
C PHE A 638 8.77 -2.64 10.62
N LYS A 639 9.43 -3.82 10.56
CA LYS A 639 9.09 -4.84 9.57
C LYS A 639 7.66 -5.33 9.74
N ILE A 640 7.04 -5.64 8.61
CA ILE A 640 5.73 -6.28 8.56
C ILE A 640 5.94 -7.68 8.03
N ASN A 641 5.45 -8.69 8.73
CA ASN A 641 5.57 -10.08 8.26
C ASN A 641 4.54 -10.43 7.18
N GLN A 642 3.44 -9.67 7.10
CA GLN A 642 2.39 -9.88 6.10
C GLN A 642 2.53 -8.89 4.96
N ILE A 643 2.63 -9.40 3.75
CA ILE A 643 2.68 -8.63 2.50
C ILE A 643 1.34 -8.80 1.83
N PHE A 644 0.58 -7.73 1.74
CA PHE A 644 -0.64 -7.66 0.96
C PHE A 644 -0.34 -7.14 -0.45
N ASP A 645 -1.33 -7.21 -1.35
CA ASP A 645 -1.20 -6.73 -2.73
C ASP A 645 -0.14 -7.48 -3.55
N LEU A 646 0.05 -8.77 -3.24
CA LEU A 646 0.99 -9.62 -3.95
C LEU A 646 0.39 -10.08 -5.28
N ASN A 647 0.82 -9.48 -6.37
CA ASN A 647 0.43 -9.93 -7.70
C ASN A 647 1.35 -11.04 -8.18
N SER A 648 0.79 -12.22 -8.46
CA SER A 648 1.54 -13.39 -8.90
C SER A 648 2.29 -13.20 -10.24
N SER A 649 1.90 -12.21 -11.04
CA SER A 649 2.59 -11.87 -12.30
C SER A 649 3.87 -11.04 -12.05
N LEU A 650 3.98 -10.37 -10.90
CA LEU A 650 5.13 -9.51 -10.58
C LEU A 650 6.20 -10.23 -9.78
N TYR A 651 5.82 -11.18 -8.91
CA TYR A 651 6.71 -11.82 -7.96
C TYR A 651 6.83 -13.31 -8.25
N LEU A 652 8.06 -13.78 -8.45
CA LEU A 652 8.34 -15.17 -8.70
C LEU A 652 8.56 -15.91 -7.38
N TYR A 653 7.99 -17.12 -7.30
CA TYR A 653 8.21 -18.02 -6.18
C TYR A 653 8.12 -19.49 -6.60
N GLU A 654 8.87 -20.36 -5.90
CA GLU A 654 8.84 -21.81 -6.09
C GLU A 654 7.97 -22.44 -4.98
N ALA A 655 6.96 -23.21 -5.38
CA ALA A 655 6.09 -23.93 -4.44
C ALA A 655 6.84 -25.14 -3.84
N LEU A 656 6.84 -25.25 -2.51
CA LEU A 656 7.54 -26.29 -1.76
C LEU A 656 6.62 -27.17 -0.94
N SER A 657 5.32 -26.95 -0.96
CA SER A 657 4.30 -27.79 -0.30
C SER A 657 3.07 -27.95 -1.19
N ASP A 658 2.18 -28.87 -0.78
CA ASP A 658 0.81 -28.89 -1.27
C ASP A 658 0.02 -27.66 -0.79
N ILE A 659 -1.11 -27.39 -1.48
CA ILE A 659 -2.06 -26.36 -1.09
C ILE A 659 -2.90 -26.90 0.09
N ASN A 660 -2.92 -26.16 1.19
CA ASN A 660 -3.70 -26.50 2.36
C ASN A 660 -4.84 -25.51 2.58
N VAL A 661 -6.01 -26.00 2.99
CA VAL A 661 -7.12 -25.16 3.46
C VAL A 661 -6.77 -24.67 4.87
N LEU A 662 -6.55 -23.38 5.01
CA LEU A 662 -6.23 -22.74 6.28
C LEU A 662 -7.49 -22.45 7.08
N ILE A 663 -8.49 -21.85 6.43
CA ILE A 663 -9.80 -21.55 7.02
C ILE A 663 -10.89 -21.80 5.98
N GLU A 664 -11.99 -22.40 6.42
CA GLU A 664 -13.28 -22.31 5.77
C GLU A 664 -14.03 -21.16 6.45
N MET A 665 -14.26 -20.10 5.69
CA MET A 665 -14.90 -18.90 6.22
C MET A 665 -16.39 -19.18 6.42
N ARG A 666 -16.74 -19.44 7.64
CA ARG A 666 -18.11 -19.48 8.14
C ARG A 666 -18.18 -18.39 9.21
N GLU A 667 -19.10 -17.48 9.05
CA GLU A 667 -19.55 -16.52 10.09
C GLU A 667 -18.57 -16.14 11.22
N ASN A 668 -18.70 -14.98 11.77
CA ASN A 668 -18.03 -14.28 12.88
C ASN A 668 -17.48 -15.10 14.07
N GLU A 669 -17.21 -16.39 13.93
CA GLU A 669 -16.59 -17.17 14.96
C GLU A 669 -15.10 -16.85 15.06
N VAL A 670 -14.68 -16.42 16.25
CA VAL A 670 -13.26 -16.44 16.62
C VAL A 670 -12.81 -17.90 16.59
N ALA A 671 -12.06 -18.25 15.56
CA ALA A 671 -11.57 -19.60 15.38
C ALA A 671 -10.04 -19.61 15.43
N GLU A 672 -9.52 -20.56 16.21
CA GLU A 672 -8.10 -20.92 16.20
C GLU A 672 -7.96 -22.30 15.56
N ARG A 673 -7.09 -22.40 14.54
CA ARG A 673 -6.79 -23.68 13.90
C ARG A 673 -5.27 -23.85 13.80
N VAL A 674 -4.82 -25.08 13.94
CA VAL A 674 -3.43 -25.49 13.68
C VAL A 674 -3.42 -26.40 12.47
N ILE A 675 -2.72 -25.98 11.43
CA ILE A 675 -2.61 -26.71 10.18
C ILE A 675 -1.23 -27.35 10.11
N ASN A 676 -1.19 -28.65 9.91
CA ASN A 676 0.06 -29.39 9.74
C ASN A 676 0.37 -29.54 8.25
N PHE A 677 1.46 -28.92 7.78
CA PHE A 677 1.98 -29.03 6.43
C PHE A 677 2.86 -30.28 6.22
N GLY A 678 3.07 -31.07 7.27
CA GLY A 678 3.92 -32.24 7.24
C GLY A 678 5.42 -31.90 7.25
N LYS A 679 6.22 -32.89 6.91
CA LYS A 679 7.67 -32.71 6.76
C LYS A 679 7.98 -32.13 5.39
N ILE A 680 8.58 -30.96 5.38
CA ILE A 680 9.04 -30.33 4.15
C ILE A 680 10.43 -30.85 3.85
N SER A 681 10.60 -31.61 2.78
CA SER A 681 11.92 -31.96 2.28
C SER A 681 12.49 -30.77 1.50
N ALA A 682 13.77 -30.43 1.69
CA ALA A 682 14.44 -29.48 0.82
C ALA A 682 14.26 -29.92 -0.64
N SER A 683 13.93 -28.98 -1.52
CA SER A 683 13.85 -29.24 -2.97
C SER A 683 15.19 -29.79 -3.49
N ASN A 684 15.22 -30.29 -4.74
CA ASN A 684 16.47 -30.72 -5.39
C ASN A 684 17.56 -29.63 -5.37
N ASN A 685 17.19 -28.36 -5.21
CA ASN A 685 18.08 -27.21 -5.08
C ASN A 685 18.44 -26.84 -3.63
N LYS A 686 18.06 -27.65 -2.63
CA LYS A 686 18.23 -27.37 -1.19
C LYS A 686 17.53 -26.07 -0.72
N LEU A 687 16.51 -25.59 -1.44
CA LEU A 687 15.75 -24.42 -1.05
C LEU A 687 14.83 -24.78 0.13
N LEU A 688 14.76 -23.87 1.09
CA LEU A 688 13.85 -23.95 2.24
C LEU A 688 12.75 -22.89 2.06
N PRO A 689 11.51 -23.18 2.46
CA PRO A 689 10.45 -22.18 2.40
C PRO A 689 10.82 -20.98 3.27
N ASN A 690 10.58 -19.79 2.73
CA ASN A 690 10.77 -18.52 3.41
C ASN A 690 9.49 -17.69 3.49
N ALA A 691 8.42 -18.12 2.83
CA ALA A 691 7.13 -17.49 2.89
C ALA A 691 5.98 -18.51 2.77
N LEU A 692 4.82 -18.13 3.30
CA LEU A 692 3.51 -18.74 3.06
C LEU A 692 2.71 -17.79 2.16
N VAL A 693 2.44 -18.20 0.93
CA VAL A 693 1.54 -17.44 0.04
C VAL A 693 0.12 -17.92 0.24
N CYS A 694 -0.80 -16.98 0.43
CA CYS A 694 -2.20 -17.23 0.74
C CYS A 694 -3.12 -16.56 -0.28
N TRP A 695 -4.25 -17.21 -0.58
CA TRP A 695 -5.28 -16.71 -1.49
C TRP A 695 -6.64 -17.33 -1.19
N TYR A 696 -7.66 -17.01 -1.98
CA TYR A 696 -9.03 -17.50 -1.76
C TYR A 696 -9.49 -18.46 -2.84
N LYS A 697 -10.27 -19.47 -2.44
CA LYS A 697 -11.13 -20.26 -3.31
C LYS A 697 -12.57 -19.97 -2.95
N VAL A 698 -13.31 -19.45 -3.92
CA VAL A 698 -14.69 -18.99 -3.73
C VAL A 698 -15.63 -19.96 -4.41
N LYS A 699 -16.53 -20.55 -3.64
CA LYS A 699 -17.62 -21.37 -4.15
C LYS A 699 -18.87 -20.51 -4.24
N LEU A 700 -19.17 -20.03 -5.45
CA LEU A 700 -20.37 -19.22 -5.67
C LEU A 700 -21.63 -20.04 -5.51
N THR A 701 -21.68 -21.25 -6.11
CA THR A 701 -22.72 -22.24 -5.96
C THR A 701 -22.09 -23.65 -6.00
N LEU A 702 -22.89 -24.69 -5.80
CA LEU A 702 -22.41 -26.09 -5.86
C LEU A 702 -21.56 -26.40 -7.12
N ASN A 703 -21.89 -25.78 -8.24
CA ASN A 703 -21.27 -26.05 -9.53
C ASN A 703 -20.31 -24.96 -10.03
N HIS A 704 -20.21 -23.82 -9.33
CA HIS A 704 -19.45 -22.67 -9.77
C HIS A 704 -18.39 -22.29 -8.74
N ASN A 705 -17.14 -22.59 -9.07
CA ASN A 705 -15.99 -22.35 -8.20
C ASN A 705 -15.01 -21.39 -8.89
N TYR A 706 -14.43 -20.50 -8.11
CA TYR A 706 -13.41 -19.55 -8.55
C TYR A 706 -12.17 -19.67 -7.65
N ASP A 707 -11.00 -19.73 -8.28
CA ASP A 707 -9.69 -19.74 -7.60
C ASP A 707 -8.95 -18.44 -7.92
N THR A 708 -8.63 -17.64 -6.90
CA THR A 708 -8.00 -16.34 -7.10
C THR A 708 -6.52 -16.44 -7.48
N LYS A 709 -5.89 -17.63 -7.36
CA LYS A 709 -4.48 -17.86 -7.73
C LYS A 709 -4.29 -18.04 -9.25
N ARG A 710 -4.96 -17.32 -10.06
CA ARG A 710 -4.83 -17.39 -11.50
C ARG A 710 -4.33 -16.08 -12.09
N ASN A 711 -3.69 -16.13 -13.23
CA ASN A 711 -3.32 -14.92 -13.95
C ASN A 711 -4.57 -14.16 -14.39
N GLY A 712 -4.56 -12.85 -14.20
CA GLY A 712 -5.70 -11.99 -14.53
C GLY A 712 -6.83 -12.00 -13.49
N SER A 713 -6.63 -12.61 -12.31
CA SER A 713 -7.55 -12.43 -11.19
C SER A 713 -7.57 -10.96 -10.75
N PHE A 714 -8.76 -10.46 -10.41
CA PHE A 714 -8.91 -9.11 -9.90
C PHE A 714 -8.37 -8.97 -8.46
N MET A 715 -8.25 -10.06 -7.71
CA MET A 715 -7.71 -10.09 -6.37
C MET A 715 -6.23 -10.45 -6.38
N ASN A 716 -5.44 -9.68 -5.67
CA ASN A 716 -4.07 -10.01 -5.34
C ASN A 716 -4.01 -10.99 -4.18
N HIS A 717 -2.82 -11.54 -3.93
CA HIS A 717 -2.58 -12.51 -2.89
C HIS A 717 -1.98 -11.84 -1.65
N MET A 718 -1.88 -12.60 -0.57
CA MET A 718 -1.11 -12.26 0.61
C MET A 718 0.08 -13.19 0.73
N ALA A 719 1.23 -12.68 1.16
CA ALA A 719 2.35 -13.49 1.59
C ALA A 719 2.69 -13.20 3.05
N ILE A 720 3.09 -14.25 3.77
CA ILE A 720 3.53 -14.16 5.16
C ILE A 720 4.95 -14.69 5.22
N LEU A 721 5.89 -13.86 5.63
CA LEU A 721 7.27 -14.28 5.80
C LEU A 721 7.41 -15.21 7.00
N LEU A 722 8.18 -16.27 6.81
CA LEU A 722 8.47 -17.25 7.85
C LEU A 722 9.65 -16.77 8.70
N GLU A 723 9.49 -16.90 10.01
CA GLU A 723 10.54 -16.58 10.97
C GLU A 723 11.69 -17.59 10.89
N ASP A 724 12.90 -17.16 11.24
CA ASP A 724 14.11 -17.99 11.15
C ASP A 724 14.05 -19.23 12.07
N GLU A 725 13.30 -19.14 13.16
CA GLU A 725 13.05 -20.27 14.07
C GLU A 725 12.36 -21.43 13.35
N LEU A 726 11.41 -21.13 12.48
CA LEU A 726 10.75 -22.15 11.66
C LEU A 726 11.69 -22.74 10.62
N LYS A 727 12.49 -21.91 9.95
CA LYS A 727 13.47 -22.38 8.98
C LYS A 727 14.45 -23.35 9.66
N ASN A 728 14.89 -23.04 10.87
CA ASN A 728 15.73 -23.92 11.68
C ASN A 728 15.01 -25.22 12.05
N SER A 729 13.73 -25.17 12.42
CA SER A 729 12.91 -26.34 12.72
C SER A 729 12.77 -27.27 11.49
N ILE A 730 12.57 -26.71 10.31
CA ILE A 730 12.53 -27.46 9.04
C ILE A 730 13.89 -28.15 8.76
N LEU A 731 14.99 -27.45 8.99
CA LEU A 731 16.33 -28.01 8.83
C LEU A 731 16.57 -29.22 9.75
N GLN A 732 15.96 -29.23 10.93
CA GLN A 732 16.01 -30.34 11.87
C GLN A 732 15.08 -31.51 11.49
N GLY A 733 14.30 -31.38 10.40
CA GLY A 733 13.38 -32.39 9.91
C GLY A 733 12.06 -32.48 10.69
N ASN A 734 11.70 -31.44 11.41
CA ASN A 734 10.43 -31.33 12.12
C ASN A 734 9.27 -31.07 11.15
N GLU A 735 8.05 -31.37 11.60
CA GLU A 735 6.83 -31.02 10.87
C GLU A 735 6.55 -29.51 10.98
N VAL A 736 6.06 -28.94 9.90
CA VAL A 736 5.67 -27.52 9.85
C VAL A 736 4.21 -27.39 10.27
N CYS A 737 3.99 -26.75 11.41
CA CYS A 737 2.65 -26.43 11.89
C CYS A 737 2.43 -24.92 11.84
N ILE A 738 1.30 -24.51 11.28
CA ILE A 738 0.88 -23.11 11.16
C ILE A 738 -0.41 -22.91 11.94
N LYS A 739 -0.40 -21.92 12.82
CA LYS A 739 -1.57 -21.50 13.59
C LYS A 739 -2.28 -20.39 12.84
N VAL A 740 -3.55 -20.56 12.58
CA VAL A 740 -4.39 -19.55 11.94
C VAL A 740 -5.44 -19.07 12.94
N LEU A 741 -5.56 -17.76 13.08
CA LEU A 741 -6.51 -17.07 13.93
C LEU A 741 -7.48 -16.28 13.04
N GLN A 742 -8.77 -16.45 13.27
CA GLN A 742 -9.82 -15.67 12.63
C GLN A 742 -10.66 -14.99 13.70
N GLY A 743 -11.00 -13.72 13.49
CA GLY A 743 -11.92 -12.99 14.35
C GLY A 743 -12.06 -11.55 13.90
N GLU A 744 -13.24 -10.94 14.10
CA GLU A 744 -13.52 -9.55 13.80
C GLU A 744 -13.12 -9.11 12.36
N GLY A 745 -13.38 -9.98 11.36
CA GLY A 745 -12.99 -9.70 9.98
C GLY A 745 -11.50 -9.81 9.68
N ILE A 746 -10.69 -10.30 10.63
CA ILE A 746 -9.24 -10.39 10.51
C ILE A 746 -8.81 -11.86 10.46
N ILE A 747 -7.93 -12.19 9.51
CA ILE A 747 -7.23 -13.47 9.47
C ILE A 747 -5.76 -13.22 9.78
N ARG A 748 -5.23 -13.96 10.74
CA ARG A 748 -3.81 -13.93 11.08
C ARG A 748 -3.22 -15.33 11.05
N VAL A 749 -2.03 -15.41 10.52
CA VAL A 749 -1.28 -16.65 10.42
C VAL A 749 -0.01 -16.51 11.24
N LYS A 750 0.16 -17.43 12.20
CA LYS A 750 1.36 -17.52 13.02
C LYS A 750 2.00 -18.88 12.80
N VAL A 751 3.28 -18.88 12.72
CA VAL A 751 4.03 -20.14 12.73
C VAL A 751 4.14 -20.65 14.17
N LYS A 752 3.96 -21.95 14.34
CA LYS A 752 4.00 -22.58 15.66
C LYS A 752 5.31 -23.31 15.85
#